data_ba1f85d2d89824d4725365920e486149
#
_entry.id   ba1f85d2d89824d4725365920e486149
#
_cell.length_a   1.000
_cell.length_b   1.000
_cell.length_c   1.000
_cell.angle_alpha   90.00
_cell.angle_beta   90.00
_cell.angle_gamma   90.00
#
_symmetry.space_group_name_H-M   'P 1'
#
loop_
_entity.id
_entity.type
_entity.pdbx_description
1 polymer ?
#
loop_
_entity_poly.entity_id
_entity_poly.type
_entity_poly.pdbx_seq_one_letter_code
_entity_poly.pdbx_strand_id
1 'polypeptide(L)'
;MRKIVAAIMLCGAVLAANAVPARRGWQTRTQADGSTVEVQLLGDEYYHYLVNRDGQQVREVNGMYEVVGEAPTVARVQARRAQARRAKKDFGRTPNLAPRGVVILVNFSNKSMASGHTLATFNELFNAENCTVNNGYPSAREYFKSQSNGAYSPQFDVFGPVTLSKSYSYYGNNVGADEDEFATDAVIEACILANQKYSNLNFADYDSDGDGYVDFVYVVYAGYGEADGGGASTIWPHNYSILEILPYYSEGYTKYQKSDTKLDGVYLDNYAMSNELVHFDNSLCGIGTLCHEFGHVMGLPDFYDTKYGTNSKSSLTPNEWDVMDGGAYNGDGHCPPNYSAWEKYFFGWHTPLNLGSEGQNLTLYANGTENYQAYQINASGKLETATTEGLNYYIENRQLEGWDANLPAAGMLIWYVNYSGSVWEENTPNNTANNPRYTLIIPSGTAIGSDYGTKNVWPYSTKKSWSGVSGKPLLNIAKSGKNITLTYIEEPVIPVDPFDVVFMANGEGFETISSTGKLILPTSQPEACTDGKVFVGWTATADYKSETTAPAFAAAGDAVEEGAVFYAVFATKDGDVKPAVVDKLTLATTGVSSFSYTAWSNVKVSSDAVYAGNTAGGNDAIQLRSKNSTSGIITTASGGKVSKVVVAWNGNTSSGRTLDIYGKNIAYSAISDLYDSNNKGTKLGSIAYGSSTTLNISGDYTYIGLRSNDGALYLDAINVTWGEGGNPYSNYTTVCGGDETDVENTAAPVTAVKTLRNGQLVIIRGNAVYSASGVRIQ
;
A
#
# COMPACT_ATOMS: atom_id res chain seq x y z
N MET A 1 -33.20 22.87 34.14
CA MET A 1 -33.26 22.68 32.66
C MET A 1 -31.89 22.14 32.25
N ARG A 2 -31.83 20.82 32.07
CA ARG A 2 -30.60 20.07 31.71
C ARG A 2 -30.50 20.07 30.19
N LYS A 3 -29.42 20.62 29.66
CA LYS A 3 -29.07 20.45 28.25
C LYS A 3 -28.39 19.09 28.07
N ILE A 4 -29.06 18.20 27.36
CA ILE A 4 -28.50 16.95 26.86
C ILE A 4 -27.76 17.33 25.59
N VAL A 5 -26.44 17.18 25.58
CA VAL A 5 -25.60 17.23 24.38
C VAL A 5 -25.55 15.80 23.86
N ALA A 6 -26.26 15.54 22.79
CA ALA A 6 -26.14 14.31 22.03
C ALA A 6 -24.89 14.40 21.16
N ALA A 7 -23.87 13.64 21.47
CA ALA A 7 -22.73 13.41 20.60
C ALA A 7 -23.19 12.44 19.50
N ILE A 8 -23.44 12.98 18.31
CA ILE A 8 -23.61 12.17 17.10
C ILE A 8 -22.20 11.80 16.64
N MET A 9 -21.83 10.53 16.79
CA MET A 9 -20.70 9.97 16.05
C MET A 9 -21.09 9.90 14.57
N LEU A 10 -20.61 10.85 13.79
CA LEU A 10 -20.58 10.73 12.34
C LEU A 10 -19.39 9.85 11.98
N CYS A 11 -19.64 8.62 11.55
CA CYS A 11 -18.72 7.88 10.72
C CYS A 11 -18.68 8.60 9.36
N GLY A 12 -17.73 9.51 9.17
CA GLY A 12 -17.51 10.15 7.89
C GLY A 12 -16.74 9.21 6.98
N ALA A 13 -17.31 8.84 5.86
CA ALA A 13 -16.58 8.29 4.73
C ALA A 13 -15.60 9.38 4.23
N VAL A 14 -14.39 8.99 3.95
CA VAL A 14 -13.27 9.86 3.59
C VAL A 14 -13.10 9.79 2.07
N LEU A 15 -13.12 10.91 1.37
CA LEU A 15 -13.02 11.02 -0.08
C LEU A 15 -11.87 11.96 -0.48
N ALA A 16 -11.25 11.75 -1.63
CA ALA A 16 -10.02 12.42 -2.05
C ALA A 16 -10.23 13.36 -3.25
N ALA A 17 -9.60 14.52 -3.26
CA ALA A 17 -9.33 15.32 -4.44
C ALA A 17 -7.99 14.89 -5.06
N ASN A 18 -7.74 15.19 -6.33
CA ASN A 18 -6.63 14.68 -7.11
C ASN A 18 -5.96 15.80 -7.90
N ALA A 19 -4.64 15.72 -8.04
CA ALA A 19 -3.87 16.59 -8.92
C ALA A 19 -2.56 15.96 -9.34
N VAL A 20 -1.92 16.51 -10.37
CA VAL A 20 -0.57 16.11 -10.75
C VAL A 20 0.40 16.30 -9.58
N PRO A 21 1.32 15.34 -9.35
CA PRO A 21 2.36 15.51 -8.37
C PRO A 21 3.29 16.67 -8.77
N ALA A 22 4.07 17.20 -7.82
CA ALA A 22 5.11 18.18 -8.12
C ALA A 22 6.03 17.66 -9.23
N ARG A 23 6.32 18.50 -10.23
CA ARG A 23 7.25 18.15 -11.31
C ARG A 23 8.61 17.81 -10.73
N ARG A 24 9.10 16.63 -10.99
CA ARG A 24 10.38 16.14 -10.48
C ARG A 24 11.55 16.84 -11.14
N GLY A 25 12.60 17.02 -10.38
CA GLY A 25 13.87 17.55 -10.85
C GLY A 25 14.39 18.70 -9.98
N TRP A 26 15.71 18.89 -10.03
CA TRP A 26 16.38 19.99 -9.36
C TRP A 26 16.30 21.24 -10.21
N GLN A 27 15.91 22.34 -9.59
CA GLN A 27 15.80 23.64 -10.23
C GLN A 27 16.88 24.56 -9.66
N THR A 28 17.62 25.23 -10.55
CA THR A 28 18.55 26.29 -10.14
C THR A 28 17.77 27.59 -10.02
N ARG A 29 17.74 28.19 -8.85
CA ARG A 29 17.09 29.47 -8.56
C ARG A 29 18.15 30.54 -8.32
N THR A 30 17.99 31.71 -8.93
CA THR A 30 18.82 32.87 -8.66
C THR A 30 18.24 33.65 -7.50
N GLN A 31 19.04 33.89 -6.48
CA GLN A 31 18.65 34.62 -5.28
C GLN A 31 18.83 36.15 -5.47
N ALA A 32 18.24 36.91 -4.55
CA ALA A 32 18.28 38.40 -4.61
C ALA A 32 19.68 38.98 -4.57
N ASP A 33 20.66 38.26 -4.00
CA ASP A 33 22.09 38.65 -3.98
C ASP A 33 22.88 38.23 -5.23
N GLY A 34 22.20 37.60 -6.20
CA GLY A 34 22.80 37.09 -7.42
C GLY A 34 23.44 35.69 -7.31
N SER A 35 23.46 35.10 -6.12
CA SER A 35 23.87 33.71 -5.94
C SER A 35 22.82 32.74 -6.46
N THR A 36 23.17 31.46 -6.63
CA THR A 36 22.24 30.43 -7.07
C THR A 36 22.10 29.35 -6.02
N VAL A 37 20.89 28.80 -5.89
CA VAL A 37 20.56 27.65 -5.04
C VAL A 37 19.87 26.59 -5.88
N GLU A 38 20.15 25.32 -5.61
CA GLU A 38 19.41 24.22 -6.20
C GLU A 38 18.31 23.77 -5.23
N VAL A 39 17.08 23.80 -5.70
CA VAL A 39 15.89 23.38 -4.94
C VAL A 39 15.10 22.36 -5.75
N GLN A 40 14.37 21.51 -5.06
CA GLN A 40 13.40 20.59 -5.64
C GLN A 40 12.06 20.79 -4.97
N LEU A 41 11.00 20.94 -5.77
CA LEU A 41 9.63 20.93 -5.29
C LEU A 41 9.17 19.50 -5.05
N LEU A 42 8.56 19.26 -3.90
CA LEU A 42 7.97 17.98 -3.51
C LEU A 42 6.55 18.24 -3.02
N GLY A 43 5.64 17.31 -3.29
CA GLY A 43 4.29 17.38 -2.81
C GLY A 43 3.22 17.32 -3.89
N ASP A 44 2.03 17.73 -3.49
CA ASP A 44 0.82 17.80 -4.29
C ASP A 44 0.02 19.07 -3.91
N GLU A 45 -1.18 19.22 -4.46
CA GLU A 45 -2.07 20.37 -4.22
C GLU A 45 -2.47 20.57 -2.76
N TYR A 46 -2.38 19.52 -1.94
CA TYR A 46 -2.73 19.64 -0.52
C TYR A 46 -1.58 20.04 0.36
N TYR A 47 -0.39 19.66 -0.07
CA TYR A 47 0.81 19.97 0.67
C TYR A 47 2.05 19.81 -0.20
N HIS A 48 2.75 20.89 -0.43
CA HIS A 48 4.01 20.91 -1.14
C HIS A 48 5.05 21.79 -0.44
N TYR A 49 6.31 21.57 -0.75
CA TYR A 49 7.43 22.29 -0.15
C TYR A 49 8.71 22.12 -0.97
N LEU A 50 9.60 23.09 -0.84
CA LEU A 50 10.91 23.04 -1.45
C LEU A 50 11.92 22.38 -0.50
N VAL A 51 12.84 21.59 -1.08
CA VAL A 51 14.01 21.06 -0.38
C VAL A 51 15.29 21.46 -1.10
N ASN A 52 16.39 21.63 -0.34
CA ASN A 52 17.75 21.79 -0.87
C ASN A 52 18.42 20.42 -1.09
N ARG A 53 19.66 20.41 -1.64
CA ARG A 53 20.45 19.17 -1.86
C ARG A 53 20.71 18.35 -0.62
N ASP A 54 20.68 18.96 0.56
CA ASP A 54 20.83 18.28 1.85
C ASP A 54 19.51 17.67 2.34
N GLY A 55 18.42 17.84 1.59
CA GLY A 55 17.08 17.36 1.94
C GLY A 55 16.38 18.19 3.03
N GLN A 56 16.90 19.40 3.31
CA GLN A 56 16.28 20.31 4.27
C GLN A 56 15.19 21.12 3.59
N GLN A 57 14.08 21.32 4.25
CA GLN A 57 13.04 22.21 3.75
C GLN A 57 13.54 23.65 3.69
N VAL A 58 13.31 24.30 2.55
CA VAL A 58 13.65 25.71 2.33
C VAL A 58 12.41 26.48 1.92
N ARG A 59 12.42 27.78 2.21
CA ARG A 59 11.39 28.72 1.78
C ARG A 59 12.03 29.99 1.24
N GLU A 60 11.44 30.55 0.21
CA GLU A 60 11.82 31.86 -0.27
C GLU A 60 11.35 32.97 0.69
N VAL A 61 12.29 33.78 1.14
CA VAL A 61 12.04 34.95 1.97
C VAL A 61 12.80 36.14 1.40
N ASN A 62 12.10 37.14 0.90
CA ASN A 62 12.69 38.34 0.26
C ASN A 62 13.68 38.01 -0.87
N GLY A 63 13.39 36.99 -1.67
CA GLY A 63 14.25 36.56 -2.78
C GLY A 63 15.48 35.73 -2.36
N MET A 64 15.56 35.29 -1.12
CA MET A 64 16.57 34.37 -0.59
C MET A 64 15.90 33.07 -0.15
N TYR A 65 16.57 31.93 -0.34
CA TYR A 65 16.09 30.63 0.11
C TYR A 65 16.69 30.29 1.48
N GLU A 66 15.87 30.29 2.51
CA GLU A 66 16.26 30.02 3.87
C GLU A 66 15.78 28.64 4.34
N VAL A 67 16.62 27.93 5.10
CA VAL A 67 16.22 26.68 5.76
C VAL A 67 15.19 26.98 6.84
N VAL A 68 13.99 26.42 6.72
CA VAL A 68 12.87 26.71 7.66
C VAL A 68 12.60 25.59 8.66
N GLY A 69 13.51 24.62 8.76
CA GLY A 69 13.39 23.53 9.72
C GLY A 69 13.02 22.20 9.09
N GLU A 70 12.53 21.28 9.91
CA GLU A 70 12.15 19.94 9.45
C GLU A 70 10.83 19.98 8.66
N ALA A 71 10.71 19.05 7.70
CA ALA A 71 9.47 18.84 6.96
C ALA A 71 8.28 18.65 7.93
N PRO A 72 7.06 19.11 7.56
CA PRO A 72 5.92 19.02 8.46
C PRO A 72 5.55 17.60 8.79
N THR A 73 4.94 17.44 9.95
CA THR A 73 4.52 16.14 10.44
C THR A 73 3.37 15.58 9.59
N VAL A 74 3.40 14.27 9.34
CA VAL A 74 2.33 13.48 8.70
C VAL A 74 0.93 13.87 9.17
N ALA A 75 0.76 14.13 10.46
CA ALA A 75 -0.54 14.49 11.04
C ALA A 75 -1.12 15.78 10.46
N ARG A 76 -0.28 16.78 10.13
CA ARG A 76 -0.72 18.06 9.56
C ARG A 76 -1.14 17.90 8.10
N VAL A 77 -0.38 17.14 7.32
CA VAL A 77 -0.72 16.79 5.93
C VAL A 77 -2.00 15.96 5.90
N GLN A 78 -2.13 14.97 6.79
CA GLN A 78 -3.34 14.14 6.88
C GLN A 78 -4.57 14.93 7.34
N ALA A 79 -4.43 15.90 8.23
CA ALA A 79 -5.54 16.75 8.66
C ALA A 79 -6.07 17.61 7.50
N ARG A 80 -5.19 18.15 6.66
CA ARG A 80 -5.57 18.91 5.46
C ARG A 80 -6.23 18.02 4.42
N ARG A 81 -5.66 16.86 4.13
CA ARG A 81 -6.28 15.86 3.24
C ARG A 81 -7.63 15.39 3.75
N ALA A 82 -7.79 15.23 5.07
CA ALA A 82 -9.07 14.87 5.67
C ALA A 82 -10.11 15.99 5.52
N GLN A 83 -9.71 17.25 5.46
CA GLN A 83 -10.61 18.36 5.13
C GLN A 83 -11.00 18.35 3.65
N ALA A 84 -10.04 18.05 2.76
CA ALA A 84 -10.23 18.03 1.32
C ALA A 84 -10.94 16.78 0.77
N ARG A 85 -11.10 15.73 1.57
CA ARG A 85 -11.62 14.42 1.16
C ARG A 85 -13.14 14.26 1.25
N ARG A 86 -13.91 15.28 0.99
CA ARG A 86 -15.37 15.20 1.10
C ARG A 86 -16.05 15.29 -0.26
N ALA A 87 -16.53 14.20 -0.76
CA ALA A 87 -17.40 14.03 -1.93
C ALA A 87 -16.71 13.75 -3.28
N LYS A 88 -16.40 12.51 -3.56
CA LYS A 88 -16.41 12.02 -4.93
C LYS A 88 -17.25 10.75 -5.05
N LYS A 89 -18.18 10.79 -6.04
CA LYS A 89 -18.94 9.63 -6.49
C LYS A 89 -18.01 8.65 -7.19
N ASP A 90 -17.97 7.42 -6.69
CA ASP A 90 -17.59 6.20 -7.43
C ASP A 90 -16.23 6.13 -8.16
N PHE A 91 -15.11 6.62 -7.56
CA PHE A 91 -13.80 6.22 -8.03
C PHE A 91 -13.63 4.70 -8.04
N GLY A 92 -13.00 4.19 -9.09
CA GLY A 92 -12.54 2.83 -9.15
C GLY A 92 -13.60 1.74 -9.28
N ARG A 93 -14.89 2.08 -9.36
CA ARG A 93 -15.97 1.09 -9.53
C ARG A 93 -16.54 1.04 -10.93
N THR A 94 -16.77 2.20 -11.55
CA THR A 94 -17.33 2.29 -12.88
C THR A 94 -16.70 3.46 -13.62
N PRO A 95 -16.11 3.25 -14.81
CA PRO A 95 -15.53 4.33 -15.57
C PRO A 95 -16.62 5.29 -16.06
N ASN A 96 -16.39 6.59 -15.91
CA ASN A 96 -17.20 7.65 -16.50
C ASN A 96 -16.54 8.12 -17.81
N LEU A 97 -17.05 7.67 -18.95
CA LEU A 97 -16.54 8.04 -20.27
C LEU A 97 -17.37 9.21 -20.86
N ALA A 98 -17.28 10.38 -20.24
CA ALA A 98 -17.97 11.59 -20.72
C ALA A 98 -17.59 11.88 -22.18
N PRO A 99 -18.58 11.98 -23.11
CA PRO A 99 -18.29 12.15 -24.52
C PRO A 99 -17.83 13.57 -24.88
N ARG A 100 -18.13 14.56 -24.04
CA ARG A 100 -17.79 15.96 -24.20
C ARG A 100 -17.33 16.59 -22.90
N GLY A 101 -16.33 17.47 -22.98
CA GLY A 101 -15.88 18.31 -21.89
C GLY A 101 -15.91 19.78 -22.30
N VAL A 102 -16.32 20.68 -21.41
CA VAL A 102 -16.21 22.12 -21.64
C VAL A 102 -14.87 22.64 -21.15
N VAL A 103 -14.13 23.34 -22.02
CA VAL A 103 -12.84 23.95 -21.71
C VAL A 103 -12.98 25.46 -21.71
N ILE A 104 -12.57 26.12 -20.61
CA ILE A 104 -12.66 27.59 -20.49
C ILE A 104 -11.25 28.17 -20.32
N LEU A 105 -10.85 29.02 -21.27
CA LEU A 105 -9.61 29.78 -21.18
C LEU A 105 -9.80 30.99 -20.28
N VAL A 106 -8.84 31.24 -19.40
CA VAL A 106 -8.96 32.26 -18.36
C VAL A 106 -7.78 33.20 -18.34
N ASN A 107 -8.08 34.50 -18.39
CA ASN A 107 -7.17 35.57 -17.98
C ASN A 107 -7.51 36.01 -16.56
N PHE A 108 -6.51 36.47 -15.82
CA PHE A 108 -6.70 37.19 -14.57
C PHE A 108 -6.69 38.71 -14.80
N SER A 109 -7.14 39.51 -13.83
CA SER A 109 -7.15 40.95 -13.95
C SER A 109 -5.76 41.58 -14.21
N ASN A 110 -4.69 40.86 -13.83
CA ASN A 110 -3.30 41.28 -13.94
C ASN A 110 -2.42 40.38 -14.80
N LYS A 111 -2.99 39.30 -15.37
CA LYS A 111 -2.22 38.33 -16.18
C LYS A 111 -3.11 37.84 -17.32
N SER A 112 -2.64 37.98 -18.54
CA SER A 112 -3.28 37.45 -19.74
C SER A 112 -2.45 36.33 -20.35
N MET A 113 -3.10 35.48 -21.13
CA MET A 113 -2.42 34.48 -21.93
C MET A 113 -1.36 35.11 -22.83
N ALA A 114 -0.31 34.35 -23.13
CA ALA A 114 0.79 34.78 -23.97
C ALA A 114 0.30 35.12 -25.38
N SER A 115 1.00 36.06 -26.00
CA SER A 115 0.71 36.45 -27.39
C SER A 115 0.91 35.24 -28.32
N GLY A 116 -0.14 34.86 -29.05
CA GLY A 116 -0.16 33.67 -29.92
C GLY A 116 -0.90 32.47 -29.31
N HIS A 117 -1.14 32.44 -28.02
CA HIS A 117 -1.98 31.41 -27.37
C HIS A 117 -3.44 31.83 -27.43
N THR A 118 -4.08 31.40 -28.50
CA THR A 118 -5.46 31.79 -28.84
C THR A 118 -6.44 30.64 -28.63
N LEU A 119 -7.74 30.93 -28.70
CA LEU A 119 -8.78 29.90 -28.72
C LEU A 119 -8.52 28.84 -29.81
N ALA A 120 -8.02 29.25 -30.97
CA ALA A 120 -7.67 28.31 -32.06
C ALA A 120 -6.51 27.39 -31.65
N THR A 121 -5.50 27.92 -30.95
CA THR A 121 -4.35 27.16 -30.45
C THR A 121 -4.80 26.04 -29.48
N PHE A 122 -5.66 26.37 -28.51
CA PHE A 122 -6.16 25.39 -27.57
C PHE A 122 -7.16 24.42 -28.18
N ASN A 123 -7.99 24.87 -29.10
CA ASN A 123 -8.87 23.96 -29.84
C ASN A 123 -8.05 22.96 -30.67
N GLU A 124 -6.95 23.40 -31.27
CA GLU A 124 -6.01 22.50 -31.96
C GLU A 124 -5.34 21.54 -31.00
N LEU A 125 -4.80 22.02 -29.87
CA LEU A 125 -4.15 21.23 -28.85
C LEU A 125 -5.02 20.08 -28.32
N PHE A 126 -6.32 20.36 -28.13
CA PHE A 126 -7.22 19.39 -27.52
C PHE A 126 -7.97 18.50 -28.53
N ASN A 127 -8.23 18.96 -29.76
CA ASN A 127 -9.14 18.28 -30.67
C ASN A 127 -8.58 17.92 -32.05
N ALA A 128 -7.49 18.55 -32.50
CA ALA A 128 -7.08 18.38 -33.90
C ALA A 128 -6.54 16.98 -34.17
N GLU A 129 -6.97 16.38 -35.28
CA GLU A 129 -6.41 15.13 -35.78
C GLU A 129 -4.93 15.29 -36.18
N ASN A 130 -4.57 16.45 -36.75
CA ASN A 130 -3.19 16.80 -37.10
C ASN A 130 -2.78 18.01 -36.25
N CYS A 131 -2.40 17.77 -35.03
CA CYS A 131 -1.97 18.80 -34.09
C CYS A 131 -0.54 19.26 -34.40
N THR A 132 -0.33 20.56 -34.51
CA THR A 132 1.00 21.15 -34.75
C THR A 132 1.54 21.90 -33.52
N VAL A 133 0.68 22.19 -32.56
CA VAL A 133 1.03 23.02 -31.36
C VAL A 133 1.46 22.19 -30.16
N ASN A 134 1.33 20.86 -30.20
CA ASN A 134 1.76 19.95 -29.13
C ASN A 134 3.17 19.40 -29.33
N ASN A 135 4.12 20.25 -29.65
CA ASN A 135 5.54 19.88 -29.82
C ASN A 135 5.78 18.66 -30.73
N GLY A 136 4.98 18.51 -31.79
CA GLY A 136 5.05 17.39 -32.75
C GLY A 136 4.31 16.12 -32.33
N TYR A 137 3.64 16.11 -31.17
CA TYR A 137 2.77 15.04 -30.73
C TYR A 137 1.31 15.33 -31.09
N PRO A 138 0.42 14.29 -31.13
CA PRO A 138 -0.99 14.49 -31.44
C PRO A 138 -1.74 15.24 -30.32
N SER A 139 -3.01 15.57 -30.57
CA SER A 139 -3.89 16.23 -29.61
C SER A 139 -4.37 15.31 -28.48
N ALA A 140 -4.98 15.90 -27.44
CA ALA A 140 -5.60 15.15 -26.35
C ALA A 140 -6.67 14.17 -26.83
N ARG A 141 -7.52 14.58 -27.76
CA ARG A 141 -8.53 13.69 -28.36
C ARG A 141 -7.89 12.49 -29.06
N GLU A 142 -6.83 12.70 -29.82
CA GLU A 142 -6.11 11.62 -30.50
C GLU A 142 -5.37 10.71 -29.50
N TYR A 143 -4.95 11.25 -28.34
CA TYR A 143 -4.47 10.43 -27.24
C TYR A 143 -5.55 9.42 -26.79
N PHE A 144 -6.72 9.86 -26.36
CA PHE A 144 -7.79 8.96 -25.90
C PHE A 144 -8.30 8.02 -26.99
N LYS A 145 -8.39 8.51 -28.22
CA LYS A 145 -8.78 7.68 -29.38
C LYS A 145 -7.77 6.55 -29.62
N SER A 146 -6.47 6.82 -29.50
CA SER A 146 -5.44 5.80 -29.64
C SER A 146 -5.42 4.81 -28.47
N GLN A 147 -5.66 5.28 -27.22
CA GLN A 147 -5.72 4.40 -26.06
C GLN A 147 -6.85 3.36 -26.14
N SER A 148 -7.94 3.73 -26.77
CA SER A 148 -9.18 2.95 -26.88
C SER A 148 -9.35 2.23 -28.21
N ASN A 149 -8.33 2.20 -29.09
CA ASN A 149 -8.46 1.73 -30.46
C ASN A 149 -9.65 2.38 -31.22
N GLY A 150 -9.89 3.66 -30.98
CA GLY A 150 -10.95 4.44 -31.58
C GLY A 150 -12.35 4.30 -30.95
N ALA A 151 -12.50 3.48 -29.91
CA ALA A 151 -13.78 3.31 -29.22
C ALA A 151 -14.22 4.53 -28.41
N TYR A 152 -13.25 5.35 -27.95
CA TYR A 152 -13.49 6.56 -27.20
C TYR A 152 -12.71 7.74 -27.81
N SER A 153 -13.44 8.79 -28.15
CA SER A 153 -12.89 10.00 -28.79
C SER A 153 -13.63 11.23 -28.25
N PRO A 154 -13.26 11.72 -27.05
CA PRO A 154 -13.96 12.83 -26.43
C PRO A 154 -13.81 14.12 -27.23
N GLN A 155 -14.82 14.98 -27.18
CA GLN A 155 -14.78 16.31 -27.76
C GLN A 155 -14.56 17.34 -26.64
N PHE A 156 -13.56 18.19 -26.79
CA PHE A 156 -13.29 19.30 -25.87
C PHE A 156 -13.76 20.63 -26.52
N ASP A 157 -14.86 21.18 -26.06
CA ASP A 157 -15.40 22.44 -26.59
C ASP A 157 -14.74 23.64 -25.88
N VAL A 158 -13.91 24.36 -26.61
CA VAL A 158 -13.08 25.44 -26.07
C VAL A 158 -13.76 26.81 -26.18
N PHE A 159 -13.87 27.50 -25.05
CA PHE A 159 -14.39 28.86 -24.93
C PHE A 159 -13.39 29.78 -24.26
N GLY A 160 -13.48 31.07 -24.46
CA GLY A 160 -12.59 32.02 -23.80
C GLY A 160 -11.72 32.81 -24.78
N PRO A 161 -10.66 33.48 -24.27
CA PRO A 161 -10.50 33.74 -22.85
C PRO A 161 -11.55 34.62 -22.25
N VAL A 162 -11.99 34.32 -21.03
CA VAL A 162 -12.71 35.22 -20.13
C VAL A 162 -11.72 35.85 -19.15
N THR A 163 -12.02 37.03 -18.60
CA THR A 163 -11.12 37.71 -17.65
C THR A 163 -11.75 37.75 -16.27
N LEU A 164 -11.13 37.07 -15.32
CA LEU A 164 -11.58 37.06 -13.93
C LEU A 164 -11.40 38.42 -13.25
N SER A 165 -12.21 38.68 -12.24
CA SER A 165 -12.25 39.94 -11.55
C SER A 165 -11.04 40.26 -10.67
N LYS A 166 -10.27 39.24 -10.25
CA LYS A 166 -9.14 39.38 -9.35
C LYS A 166 -7.80 38.99 -10.03
N SER A 167 -6.71 39.27 -9.33
CA SER A 167 -5.35 38.88 -9.77
C SER A 167 -5.15 37.36 -9.66
N TYR A 168 -4.18 36.82 -10.41
CA TYR A 168 -3.84 35.40 -10.29
C TYR A 168 -3.45 35.03 -8.85
N SER A 169 -2.72 35.92 -8.15
CA SER A 169 -2.33 35.69 -6.75
C SER A 169 -3.50 35.76 -5.75
N TYR A 170 -4.67 36.27 -6.12
CA TYR A 170 -5.85 36.16 -5.28
C TYR A 170 -6.43 34.76 -5.29
N TYR A 171 -6.39 34.09 -6.45
CA TYR A 171 -6.95 32.74 -6.59
C TYR A 171 -5.95 31.63 -6.20
N GLY A 172 -4.66 31.87 -6.42
CA GLY A 172 -3.60 30.89 -6.20
C GLY A 172 -2.67 31.20 -5.03
N ASN A 173 -3.02 32.13 -4.12
CA ASN A 173 -2.15 32.44 -3.01
C ASN A 173 -2.33 31.43 -1.87
N ASN A 174 -1.23 30.94 -1.35
CA ASN A 174 -1.21 30.05 -0.21
C ASN A 174 -1.31 30.85 1.07
N VAL A 175 -2.42 30.74 1.80
CA VAL A 175 -2.71 31.48 3.04
C VAL A 175 -2.63 30.56 4.26
N GLY A 176 -1.56 30.70 5.03
CA GLY A 176 -1.36 29.95 6.28
C GLY A 176 -1.18 28.47 6.07
N ALA A 177 -2.25 27.72 6.22
CA ALA A 177 -2.31 26.30 5.99
C ALA A 177 -3.08 25.92 4.73
N ASP A 178 -3.75 26.88 4.10
CA ASP A 178 -4.60 26.67 2.95
C ASP A 178 -3.83 27.06 1.69
N GLU A 179 -3.74 26.13 0.76
CA GLU A 179 -3.09 26.28 -0.51
C GLU A 179 -4.16 26.55 -1.56
N ASP A 180 -3.92 27.51 -2.45
CA ASP A 180 -4.87 27.93 -3.49
C ASP A 180 -6.27 28.28 -2.97
N GLU A 181 -6.36 29.12 -1.93
CA GLU A 181 -7.57 29.40 -1.14
C GLU A 181 -8.85 29.63 -1.97
N PHE A 182 -8.72 30.28 -3.16
CA PHE A 182 -9.85 30.63 -3.99
C PHE A 182 -9.80 30.03 -5.42
N ALA A 183 -9.06 28.96 -5.64
CA ALA A 183 -8.97 28.34 -6.98
C ALA A 183 -10.35 27.86 -7.48
N THR A 184 -11.18 27.27 -6.63
CA THR A 184 -12.55 26.88 -6.97
C THR A 184 -13.42 28.09 -7.38
N ASP A 185 -13.23 29.23 -6.72
CA ASP A 185 -13.93 30.48 -7.10
C ASP A 185 -13.54 30.95 -8.50
N ALA A 186 -12.28 30.75 -8.91
CA ALA A 186 -11.85 31.06 -10.27
C ALA A 186 -12.59 30.23 -11.31
N VAL A 187 -12.84 28.95 -11.04
CA VAL A 187 -13.59 28.06 -11.92
C VAL A 187 -15.06 28.49 -12.03
N ILE A 188 -15.71 28.76 -10.89
CA ILE A 188 -17.11 29.19 -10.88
C ILE A 188 -17.26 30.51 -11.63
N GLU A 189 -16.39 31.48 -11.38
CA GLU A 189 -16.41 32.76 -12.06
C GLU A 189 -16.19 32.64 -13.56
N ALA A 190 -15.24 31.77 -13.97
CA ALA A 190 -14.97 31.50 -15.37
C ALA A 190 -16.18 30.91 -16.10
N CYS A 191 -16.87 29.95 -15.48
CA CYS A 191 -18.10 29.38 -16.04
C CYS A 191 -19.23 30.39 -16.18
N ILE A 192 -19.46 31.21 -15.16
CA ILE A 192 -20.48 32.29 -15.19
C ILE A 192 -20.16 33.30 -16.31
N LEU A 193 -18.91 33.73 -16.41
CA LEU A 193 -18.50 34.71 -17.44
C LEU A 193 -18.57 34.10 -18.86
N ALA A 194 -18.21 32.85 -19.01
CA ALA A 194 -18.30 32.15 -20.29
C ALA A 194 -19.77 32.00 -20.73
N ASN A 195 -20.65 31.56 -19.81
CA ASN A 195 -22.10 31.45 -20.09
C ASN A 195 -22.72 32.78 -20.51
N GLN A 196 -22.33 33.87 -19.87
CA GLN A 196 -22.80 35.20 -20.24
C GLN A 196 -22.28 35.68 -21.59
N LYS A 197 -21.06 35.30 -21.96
CA LYS A 197 -20.36 35.76 -23.16
C LYS A 197 -20.70 35.00 -24.42
N TYR A 198 -20.88 33.69 -24.30
CA TYR A 198 -21.00 32.79 -25.45
C TYR A 198 -22.39 32.19 -25.57
N SER A 199 -23.22 32.72 -26.45
CA SER A 199 -24.60 32.27 -26.66
C SER A 199 -24.75 30.83 -27.19
N ASN A 200 -23.67 30.26 -27.67
CA ASN A 200 -23.56 28.86 -28.12
C ASN A 200 -22.99 27.92 -27.04
N LEU A 201 -22.70 28.41 -25.85
CA LEU A 201 -22.40 27.59 -24.67
C LEU A 201 -23.71 27.31 -23.95
N ASN A 202 -23.99 26.01 -23.72
CA ASN A 202 -25.12 25.57 -22.91
C ASN A 202 -24.59 24.42 -22.02
N PHE A 203 -24.48 24.66 -20.73
CA PHE A 203 -23.91 23.70 -19.79
C PHE A 203 -24.71 22.39 -19.69
N ALA A 204 -26.03 22.43 -19.99
CA ALA A 204 -26.84 21.21 -20.05
C ALA A 204 -26.38 20.20 -21.14
N ASP A 205 -25.62 20.64 -22.14
CA ASP A 205 -25.06 19.74 -23.18
C ASP A 205 -23.90 18.86 -22.66
N TYR A 206 -23.41 19.13 -21.44
CA TYR A 206 -22.30 18.46 -20.77
C TYR A 206 -22.74 17.63 -19.54
N ASP A 207 -24.02 17.39 -19.40
CA ASP A 207 -24.64 16.44 -18.46
C ASP A 207 -25.07 15.21 -19.27
N SER A 208 -24.13 14.31 -19.53
CA SER A 208 -24.36 13.19 -20.47
C SER A 208 -25.15 12.03 -19.86
N ASP A 209 -25.13 11.89 -18.53
CA ASP A 209 -25.87 10.85 -17.80
C ASP A 209 -27.22 11.33 -17.26
N GLY A 210 -27.50 12.63 -17.36
CA GLY A 210 -28.76 13.25 -16.96
C GLY A 210 -28.97 13.37 -15.44
N ASP A 211 -27.89 13.40 -14.67
CA ASP A 211 -27.95 13.47 -13.21
C ASP A 211 -28.14 14.89 -12.67
N GLY A 212 -28.12 15.89 -13.56
CA GLY A 212 -28.30 17.30 -13.24
C GLY A 212 -26.99 18.03 -12.90
N TYR A 213 -25.85 17.41 -13.17
CA TYR A 213 -24.53 18.00 -12.99
C TYR A 213 -23.74 17.94 -14.30
N VAL A 214 -22.88 18.93 -14.51
CA VAL A 214 -21.92 18.93 -15.62
C VAL A 214 -20.88 17.83 -15.38
N ASP A 215 -20.70 16.91 -16.33
CA ASP A 215 -19.76 15.81 -16.21
C ASP A 215 -18.33 16.30 -15.95
N PHE A 216 -17.91 17.37 -16.66
CA PHE A 216 -16.55 17.87 -16.57
C PHE A 216 -16.37 19.30 -17.07
N VAL A 217 -15.75 20.13 -16.24
CA VAL A 217 -15.26 21.47 -16.59
C VAL A 217 -13.74 21.48 -16.54
N TYR A 218 -13.08 21.94 -17.59
CA TYR A 218 -11.63 22.14 -17.60
C TYR A 218 -11.28 23.61 -17.77
N VAL A 219 -10.44 24.15 -16.88
CA VAL A 219 -9.99 25.55 -16.95
C VAL A 219 -8.51 25.59 -17.30
N VAL A 220 -8.16 26.33 -18.36
CA VAL A 220 -6.76 26.68 -18.66
C VAL A 220 -6.56 28.13 -18.25
N TYR A 221 -5.70 28.37 -17.26
CA TYR A 221 -5.42 29.71 -16.76
C TYR A 221 -4.10 30.27 -17.28
N ALA A 222 -4.05 31.59 -17.50
CA ALA A 222 -2.92 32.30 -18.03
C ALA A 222 -1.68 32.24 -17.12
N GLY A 223 -0.53 31.93 -17.67
CA GLY A 223 0.76 31.91 -16.98
C GLY A 223 1.17 30.53 -16.47
N TYR A 224 1.93 30.51 -15.38
CA TYR A 224 2.58 29.31 -14.84
C TYR A 224 1.74 28.64 -13.76
N GLY A 225 1.97 27.34 -13.57
CA GLY A 225 1.42 26.56 -12.46
C GLY A 225 2.42 26.41 -11.31
N GLU A 226 1.94 26.22 -10.10
CA GLU A 226 2.80 26.00 -8.95
C GLU A 226 3.52 24.64 -9.02
N ALA A 227 2.85 23.59 -9.50
CA ALA A 227 3.40 22.24 -9.62
C ALA A 227 4.67 22.13 -10.46
N ASP A 228 4.89 23.01 -11.43
CA ASP A 228 6.11 23.06 -12.24
C ASP A 228 7.06 24.19 -11.84
N GLY A 229 6.78 24.84 -10.71
CA GLY A 229 7.66 25.83 -10.11
C GLY A 229 7.30 27.28 -10.36
N GLY A 230 6.06 27.61 -10.72
CA GLY A 230 5.57 28.97 -10.89
C GLY A 230 5.62 29.85 -9.64
N GLY A 231 5.69 29.24 -8.45
CA GLY A 231 5.77 29.89 -7.15
C GLY A 231 4.45 29.97 -6.41
N ALA A 232 4.50 30.17 -5.09
CA ALA A 232 3.39 30.08 -4.12
C ALA A 232 2.25 31.11 -4.29
N SER A 233 2.20 31.84 -5.36
CA SER A 233 1.11 32.74 -5.73
C SER A 233 0.47 32.38 -7.07
N THR A 234 0.84 31.22 -7.61
CA THR A 234 0.22 30.62 -8.79
C THR A 234 -0.60 29.40 -8.39
N ILE A 235 -1.62 29.06 -9.16
CA ILE A 235 -2.51 27.94 -8.85
C ILE A 235 -1.79 26.62 -9.15
N TRP A 236 -1.96 25.63 -8.26
CA TRP A 236 -1.57 24.26 -8.51
C TRP A 236 -2.58 23.59 -9.47
N PRO A 237 -2.14 22.98 -10.59
CA PRO A 237 -3.04 22.19 -11.43
C PRO A 237 -3.69 21.06 -10.64
N HIS A 238 -5.01 20.95 -10.69
CA HIS A 238 -5.74 19.96 -9.89
C HIS A 238 -7.12 19.65 -10.44
N ASN A 239 -7.69 18.52 -9.98
CA ASN A 239 -9.09 18.14 -10.14
C ASN A 239 -9.81 18.21 -8.78
N TYR A 240 -11.01 18.81 -8.74
CA TYR A 240 -11.77 18.96 -7.51
C TYR A 240 -13.27 19.03 -7.73
N SER A 241 -14.06 18.96 -6.63
CA SER A 241 -15.51 19.15 -6.61
C SER A 241 -15.89 20.51 -6.05
N ILE A 242 -16.68 21.26 -6.79
CA ILE A 242 -17.24 22.55 -6.35
C ILE A 242 -18.16 22.35 -5.13
N LEU A 243 -18.96 21.29 -5.11
CA LEU A 243 -19.90 21.01 -4.03
C LEU A 243 -19.26 20.86 -2.67
N GLU A 244 -17.96 20.56 -2.63
CA GLU A 244 -17.21 20.41 -1.38
C GLU A 244 -16.86 21.75 -0.74
N ILE A 245 -16.55 22.74 -1.54
CA ILE A 245 -16.16 24.06 -1.04
C ILE A 245 -17.38 24.92 -0.65
N LEU A 246 -18.52 24.74 -1.34
CA LEU A 246 -19.72 25.54 -1.12
C LEU A 246 -20.26 25.54 0.33
N PRO A 247 -20.18 24.44 1.11
CA PRO A 247 -20.60 24.46 2.51
C PRO A 247 -19.83 25.44 3.39
N TYR A 248 -18.64 25.83 2.97
CA TYR A 248 -17.76 26.75 3.72
C TYR A 248 -17.94 28.24 3.32
N TYR A 249 -19.00 28.57 2.59
CA TYR A 249 -19.35 29.94 2.24
C TYR A 249 -19.40 30.87 3.44
N SER A 250 -20.03 30.44 4.53
CA SER A 250 -20.15 31.25 5.76
C SER A 250 -18.82 31.40 6.52
N GLU A 251 -17.83 30.59 6.20
CA GLU A 251 -16.48 30.58 6.80
C GLU A 251 -15.46 31.40 5.97
N GLY A 252 -15.87 31.85 4.78
CA GLY A 252 -15.03 32.68 3.93
C GLY A 252 -14.14 31.97 2.94
N TYR A 253 -14.23 30.63 2.82
CA TYR A 253 -13.45 29.84 1.86
C TYR A 253 -13.95 29.93 0.42
N THR A 254 -15.13 30.43 0.21
CA THR A 254 -15.71 30.74 -1.10
C THR A 254 -16.68 31.91 -0.99
N LYS A 255 -16.82 32.70 -2.07
CA LYS A 255 -17.84 33.76 -2.17
C LYS A 255 -19.13 33.29 -2.86
N TYR A 256 -19.18 32.04 -3.35
CA TYR A 256 -20.28 31.47 -4.09
C TYR A 256 -21.13 30.53 -3.24
N GLN A 257 -22.43 30.53 -3.50
CA GLN A 257 -23.40 29.58 -2.94
C GLN A 257 -23.80 28.57 -4.01
N LYS A 258 -24.43 27.45 -3.60
CA LYS A 258 -24.88 26.41 -4.54
C LYS A 258 -25.79 26.96 -5.64
N SER A 259 -26.62 27.98 -5.34
CA SER A 259 -27.48 28.63 -6.36
C SER A 259 -26.70 29.29 -7.48
N ASP A 260 -25.49 29.77 -7.19
CA ASP A 260 -24.65 30.49 -8.15
C ASP A 260 -23.97 29.55 -9.16
N THR A 261 -23.88 28.29 -8.80
CA THR A 261 -23.28 27.25 -9.66
C THR A 261 -24.29 26.57 -10.60
N LYS A 262 -25.56 26.95 -10.54
CA LYS A 262 -26.58 26.41 -11.46
C LYS A 262 -26.65 27.24 -12.75
N LEU A 263 -26.12 26.68 -13.84
CA LEU A 263 -26.11 27.27 -15.17
C LEU A 263 -26.92 26.39 -16.13
N ASP A 264 -27.77 26.98 -16.94
CA ASP A 264 -28.59 26.31 -17.98
C ASP A 264 -29.41 25.11 -17.47
N GLY A 265 -29.75 25.10 -16.18
CA GLY A 265 -30.54 24.04 -15.56
C GLY A 265 -29.75 22.95 -14.83
N VAL A 266 -28.45 22.86 -15.04
CA VAL A 266 -27.53 21.90 -14.40
C VAL A 266 -26.60 22.58 -13.41
N TYR A 267 -26.01 21.81 -12.50
CA TYR A 267 -25.04 22.33 -11.54
C TYR A 267 -23.60 22.05 -12.01
N LEU A 268 -22.71 23.00 -11.77
CA LEU A 268 -21.28 22.77 -11.85
C LEU A 268 -20.84 21.97 -10.63
N ASP A 269 -19.97 20.96 -10.84
CA ASP A 269 -19.39 20.20 -9.74
C ASP A 269 -17.96 19.78 -10.05
N ASN A 270 -17.78 18.73 -10.85
CA ASN A 270 -16.47 18.18 -11.17
C ASN A 270 -15.70 19.10 -12.12
N TYR A 271 -14.53 19.54 -11.68
CA TYR A 271 -13.67 20.37 -12.52
C TYR A 271 -12.20 19.96 -12.41
N ALA A 272 -11.44 20.33 -13.41
CA ALA A 272 -9.98 20.36 -13.32
C ALA A 272 -9.43 21.66 -13.91
N MET A 273 -8.18 21.95 -13.58
CA MET A 273 -7.53 23.15 -14.11
C MET A 273 -6.04 22.96 -14.31
N SER A 274 -5.48 23.63 -15.32
CA SER A 274 -4.04 23.66 -15.58
C SER A 274 -3.56 25.01 -16.05
N ASN A 275 -2.23 25.19 -15.95
CA ASN A 275 -1.54 26.38 -16.45
C ASN A 275 -1.38 26.37 -17.98
N GLU A 276 -1.23 27.58 -18.53
CA GLU A 276 -0.93 27.80 -19.95
C GLU A 276 0.54 27.52 -20.28
N LEU A 277 1.47 27.95 -19.41
CA LEU A 277 2.90 28.02 -19.71
C LEU A 277 3.73 27.11 -18.82
N VAL A 278 4.65 26.40 -19.41
CA VAL A 278 5.75 25.72 -18.72
C VAL A 278 6.68 26.77 -18.09
N HIS A 279 7.00 26.62 -16.82
CA HIS A 279 7.77 27.64 -16.08
C HIS A 279 9.22 27.79 -16.60
N PHE A 280 9.83 26.72 -17.10
CA PHE A 280 11.26 26.72 -17.43
C PHE A 280 11.62 27.48 -18.71
N ASP A 281 10.77 27.40 -19.73
CA ASP A 281 11.07 27.88 -21.08
C ASP A 281 10.00 28.77 -21.67
N ASN A 282 8.90 28.98 -20.96
CA ASN A 282 7.72 29.73 -21.39
C ASN A 282 7.00 29.12 -22.59
N SER A 283 7.20 27.83 -22.87
CA SER A 283 6.46 27.15 -23.91
C SER A 283 5.00 26.89 -23.47
N LEU A 284 4.14 26.60 -24.45
CA LEU A 284 2.78 26.13 -24.18
C LEU A 284 2.84 24.79 -23.44
N CYS A 285 2.07 24.64 -22.38
CA CYS A 285 1.92 23.35 -21.71
C CYS A 285 1.31 22.33 -22.67
N GLY A 286 1.82 21.09 -22.59
CA GLY A 286 1.28 19.97 -23.36
C GLY A 286 -0.03 19.45 -22.79
N ILE A 287 -0.41 18.25 -23.25
CA ILE A 287 -1.68 17.61 -22.90
C ILE A 287 -1.60 16.72 -21.66
N GLY A 288 -0.41 16.51 -21.08
CA GLY A 288 -0.19 15.51 -20.05
C GLY A 288 -0.99 15.76 -18.79
N THR A 289 -1.04 17.01 -18.30
CA THR A 289 -1.87 17.40 -17.16
C THR A 289 -3.36 17.18 -17.46
N LEU A 290 -3.85 17.58 -18.64
CA LEU A 290 -5.24 17.30 -19.03
C LEU A 290 -5.53 15.80 -19.02
N CYS A 291 -4.63 14.97 -19.57
CA CYS A 291 -4.83 13.52 -19.62
C CYS A 291 -4.85 12.89 -18.22
N HIS A 292 -4.05 13.39 -17.31
CA HIS A 292 -4.06 13.00 -15.90
C HIS A 292 -5.38 13.38 -15.22
N GLU A 293 -5.72 14.68 -15.24
CA GLU A 293 -6.92 15.19 -14.58
C GLU A 293 -8.21 14.58 -15.16
N PHE A 294 -8.23 14.39 -16.47
CA PHE A 294 -9.36 13.72 -17.12
C PHE A 294 -9.40 12.21 -16.80
N GLY A 295 -8.25 11.58 -16.50
CA GLY A 295 -8.17 10.24 -15.94
C GLY A 295 -8.95 10.12 -14.64
N HIS A 296 -8.90 11.14 -13.79
CA HIS A 296 -9.70 11.20 -12.55
C HIS A 296 -11.19 11.32 -12.83
N VAL A 297 -11.60 12.14 -13.80
CA VAL A 297 -13.00 12.22 -14.25
C VAL A 297 -13.50 10.86 -14.72
N MET A 298 -12.63 10.10 -15.41
CA MET A 298 -12.95 8.75 -15.87
C MET A 298 -12.90 7.70 -14.75
N GLY A 299 -12.53 8.04 -13.52
CA GLY A 299 -12.60 7.17 -12.34
C GLY A 299 -11.28 6.58 -11.86
N LEU A 300 -10.11 6.99 -12.38
CA LEU A 300 -8.82 6.55 -11.88
C LEU A 300 -8.37 7.37 -10.66
N PRO A 301 -7.74 6.75 -9.66
CA PRO A 301 -7.07 7.48 -8.58
C PRO A 301 -5.65 7.88 -8.99
N ASP A 302 -4.97 8.64 -8.14
CA ASP A 302 -3.53 8.82 -8.21
C ASP A 302 -2.78 7.54 -7.88
N PHE A 303 -1.74 7.24 -8.65
CA PHE A 303 -0.86 6.11 -8.41
C PHE A 303 0.49 6.51 -7.81
N TYR A 304 0.73 7.79 -7.57
CA TYR A 304 1.84 8.23 -6.72
C TYR A 304 1.48 8.11 -5.22
N ASP A 305 2.47 8.27 -4.35
CA ASP A 305 2.25 8.32 -2.90
C ASP A 305 1.71 9.70 -2.51
N THR A 306 0.42 9.79 -2.28
CA THR A 306 -0.22 11.04 -1.87
C THR A 306 0.06 11.44 -0.40
N LYS A 307 0.90 10.69 0.35
CA LYS A 307 1.37 11.00 1.71
C LYS A 307 2.72 11.71 1.75
N TYR A 308 3.00 12.60 0.84
CA TYR A 308 4.28 13.30 0.79
C TYR A 308 4.76 13.76 2.18
N GLY A 309 6.05 13.55 2.44
CA GLY A 309 6.71 13.99 3.68
C GLY A 309 6.92 12.91 4.74
N THR A 310 6.39 11.69 4.59
CA THR A 310 6.54 10.64 5.60
C THR A 310 7.59 9.59 5.29
N ASN A 311 7.87 9.32 4.04
CA ASN A 311 8.97 8.45 3.61
C ASN A 311 9.01 8.35 2.08
N SER A 312 9.53 9.34 1.40
CA SER A 312 9.73 9.33 -0.05
C SER A 312 10.65 8.20 -0.58
N LYS A 313 11.17 7.36 0.30
CA LYS A 313 12.06 6.24 -0.06
C LYS A 313 11.38 4.86 0.01
N SER A 314 10.14 4.77 0.42
CA SER A 314 9.46 3.49 0.67
C SER A 314 8.24 3.22 -0.21
N SER A 315 7.79 4.18 -0.97
CA SER A 315 6.66 4.01 -1.88
C SER A 315 7.15 3.58 -3.24
N LEU A 316 6.80 2.38 -3.63
CA LEU A 316 7.05 1.85 -4.96
C LEU A 316 5.90 2.26 -5.86
N THR A 317 6.00 3.40 -6.53
CA THR A 317 4.98 3.89 -7.45
C THR A 317 5.41 3.68 -8.91
N PRO A 318 4.49 3.65 -9.88
CA PRO A 318 4.85 3.45 -11.29
C PRO A 318 5.63 4.60 -11.91
N ASN A 319 5.52 5.83 -11.38
CA ASN A 319 6.28 6.99 -11.81
C ASN A 319 6.06 7.37 -13.29
N GLU A 320 7.13 7.57 -14.06
CA GLU A 320 7.06 7.92 -15.49
C GLU A 320 6.40 6.83 -16.37
N TRP A 321 6.13 5.64 -15.81
CA TRP A 321 5.45 4.56 -16.54
C TRP A 321 3.93 4.74 -16.62
N ASP A 322 3.36 5.67 -15.87
CA ASP A 322 1.92 5.83 -15.71
C ASP A 322 1.49 7.30 -15.74
N VAL A 323 0.42 7.60 -16.48
CA VAL A 323 -0.09 8.98 -16.58
C VAL A 323 -0.70 9.46 -15.27
N MET A 324 -1.25 8.55 -14.45
CA MET A 324 -1.79 8.88 -13.12
C MET A 324 -0.70 8.99 -12.03
N ASP A 325 0.57 9.07 -12.45
CA ASP A 325 1.76 9.38 -11.64
C ASP A 325 2.63 10.37 -12.43
N GLY A 326 3.93 10.29 -12.35
CA GLY A 326 4.91 11.16 -13.02
C GLY A 326 4.87 11.14 -14.55
N GLY A 327 4.20 10.15 -15.15
CA GLY A 327 4.06 10.02 -16.61
C GLY A 327 3.35 11.21 -17.29
N ALA A 328 2.53 11.97 -16.57
CA ALA A 328 1.93 13.19 -17.07
C ALA A 328 2.98 14.23 -17.57
N TYR A 329 4.20 14.16 -17.04
CA TYR A 329 5.29 15.06 -17.44
C TYR A 329 6.21 14.50 -18.53
N ASN A 330 5.96 13.32 -19.06
CA ASN A 330 6.79 12.75 -20.12
C ASN A 330 6.80 13.64 -21.37
N GLY A 331 7.99 13.78 -21.97
CA GLY A 331 8.18 14.69 -23.11
C GLY A 331 7.83 16.15 -22.78
N ASP A 332 8.16 16.59 -21.57
CA ASP A 332 7.82 17.91 -21.02
C ASP A 332 6.31 18.19 -20.98
N GLY A 333 5.52 17.12 -20.76
CA GLY A 333 4.05 17.16 -20.70
C GLY A 333 3.36 17.03 -22.05
N HIS A 334 4.10 16.89 -23.13
CA HIS A 334 3.52 16.77 -24.49
C HIS A 334 3.21 15.34 -24.90
N CYS A 335 3.82 14.35 -24.23
CA CYS A 335 3.75 12.95 -24.61
C CYS A 335 3.50 12.04 -23.39
N PRO A 336 2.32 12.13 -22.74
CA PRO A 336 1.98 11.21 -21.67
C PRO A 336 2.02 9.77 -22.18
N PRO A 337 2.42 8.77 -21.34
CA PRO A 337 2.54 7.39 -21.78
C PRO A 337 1.19 6.77 -22.09
N ASN A 338 1.19 5.64 -22.79
CA ASN A 338 -0.01 4.82 -22.90
C ASN A 338 -0.52 4.43 -21.50
N TYR A 339 -1.84 4.39 -21.34
CA TYR A 339 -2.45 3.74 -20.16
C TYR A 339 -1.98 2.29 -20.07
N SER A 340 -1.80 1.81 -18.86
CA SER A 340 -1.42 0.42 -18.58
C SER A 340 -2.48 -0.58 -19.06
N ALA A 341 -2.09 -1.84 -19.12
CA ALA A 341 -3.01 -2.94 -19.43
C ALA A 341 -4.21 -2.99 -18.48
N TRP A 342 -4.00 -2.70 -17.18
CA TRP A 342 -5.07 -2.67 -16.19
C TRP A 342 -6.01 -1.48 -16.39
N GLU A 343 -5.49 -0.29 -16.64
CA GLU A 343 -6.30 0.91 -16.87
C GLU A 343 -7.15 0.79 -18.12
N LYS A 344 -6.57 0.28 -19.22
CA LYS A 344 -7.33 -0.02 -20.44
C LYS A 344 -8.42 -1.07 -20.20
N TYR A 345 -8.16 -2.04 -19.32
CA TYR A 345 -9.17 -3.02 -18.92
C TYR A 345 -10.26 -2.39 -18.05
N PHE A 346 -9.88 -1.52 -17.10
CA PHE A 346 -10.82 -0.76 -16.28
C PHE A 346 -11.79 0.07 -17.13
N PHE A 347 -11.27 0.75 -18.17
CA PHE A 347 -12.11 1.53 -19.10
C PHE A 347 -12.90 0.68 -20.09
N GLY A 348 -12.69 -0.61 -20.16
CA GLY A 348 -13.31 -1.47 -21.14
C GLY A 348 -12.71 -1.33 -22.56
N TRP A 349 -11.56 -0.69 -22.70
CA TRP A 349 -10.90 -0.48 -24.00
C TRP A 349 -10.07 -1.68 -24.46
N HIS A 350 -9.62 -2.50 -23.53
CA HIS A 350 -8.88 -3.72 -23.82
C HIS A 350 -9.19 -4.80 -22.79
N THR A 351 -9.47 -6.02 -23.24
CA THR A 351 -9.65 -7.17 -22.35
C THR A 351 -8.38 -8.03 -22.39
N PRO A 352 -7.64 -8.19 -21.28
CA PRO A 352 -6.49 -9.06 -21.26
C PRO A 352 -6.89 -10.51 -21.41
N LEU A 353 -6.02 -11.35 -21.98
CA LEU A 353 -6.19 -12.79 -21.96
C LEU A 353 -5.70 -13.35 -20.64
N ASN A 354 -6.49 -14.25 -20.04
CA ASN A 354 -6.03 -14.95 -18.84
C ASN A 354 -5.05 -16.06 -19.22
N LEU A 355 -3.93 -16.13 -18.53
CA LEU A 355 -3.01 -17.27 -18.63
C LEU A 355 -3.56 -18.41 -17.78
N GLY A 356 -4.25 -19.34 -18.46
CA GLY A 356 -4.94 -20.48 -17.86
C GLY A 356 -4.03 -21.64 -17.47
N SER A 357 -4.52 -22.86 -17.67
CA SER A 357 -3.85 -24.09 -17.21
C SER A 357 -2.86 -24.71 -18.18
N GLU A 358 -2.77 -24.22 -19.41
CA GLU A 358 -1.92 -24.83 -20.44
C GLU A 358 -0.67 -24.00 -20.69
N GLY A 359 0.48 -24.68 -20.74
CA GLY A 359 1.75 -24.06 -21.10
C GLY A 359 1.71 -23.57 -22.55
N GLN A 360 2.23 -22.38 -22.80
CA GLN A 360 2.25 -21.79 -24.12
C GLN A 360 3.44 -20.84 -24.33
N ASN A 361 3.85 -20.70 -25.58
CA ASN A 361 4.80 -19.68 -25.98
C ASN A 361 4.05 -18.41 -26.38
N LEU A 362 4.45 -17.29 -25.82
CA LEU A 362 3.82 -16.00 -26.05
C LEU A 362 4.74 -15.06 -26.82
N THR A 363 4.14 -14.25 -27.67
CA THR A 363 4.77 -13.07 -28.25
C THR A 363 3.97 -11.85 -27.83
N LEU A 364 4.58 -10.95 -27.08
CA LEU A 364 3.99 -9.69 -26.65
C LEU A 364 4.36 -8.59 -27.64
N TYR A 365 3.37 -8.06 -28.31
CA TYR A 365 3.49 -6.88 -29.16
C TYR A 365 3.37 -5.60 -28.32
N ALA A 366 3.95 -4.51 -28.82
CA ALA A 366 3.99 -3.25 -28.06
C ALA A 366 2.58 -2.68 -27.82
N ASN A 367 2.37 -2.08 -26.65
CA ASN A 367 1.18 -1.31 -26.36
C ASN A 367 1.06 -0.15 -27.38
N GLY A 368 -0.13 0.12 -27.87
CA GLY A 368 -0.40 1.09 -28.91
C GLY A 368 -0.24 0.57 -30.35
N THR A 369 0.07 -0.73 -30.55
CA THR A 369 0.09 -1.36 -31.87
C THR A 369 -1.18 -2.17 -32.12
N GLU A 370 -1.52 -2.42 -33.39
CA GLU A 370 -2.71 -3.20 -33.79
C GLU A 370 -2.73 -4.61 -33.18
N ASN A 371 -1.57 -5.23 -33.03
CA ASN A 371 -1.44 -6.58 -32.50
C ASN A 371 -1.25 -6.63 -30.96
N TYR A 372 -1.41 -5.51 -30.27
CA TYR A 372 -1.27 -5.44 -28.83
C TYR A 372 -2.21 -6.40 -28.13
N GLN A 373 -1.64 -7.21 -27.23
CA GLN A 373 -2.39 -8.10 -26.36
C GLN A 373 -1.71 -8.14 -25.00
N ALA A 374 -2.45 -7.78 -23.96
CA ALA A 374 -2.03 -7.94 -22.58
C ALA A 374 -2.54 -9.25 -21.98
N TYR A 375 -1.87 -9.73 -20.94
CA TYR A 375 -2.27 -10.95 -20.25
C TYR A 375 -2.48 -10.67 -18.76
N GLN A 376 -3.50 -11.33 -18.20
CA GLN A 376 -3.74 -11.37 -16.75
C GLN A 376 -3.25 -12.70 -16.19
N ILE A 377 -2.59 -12.66 -15.04
CA ILE A 377 -2.19 -13.84 -14.27
C ILE A 377 -2.51 -13.63 -12.80
N ASN A 378 -3.15 -14.61 -12.17
CA ASN A 378 -3.55 -14.58 -10.77
C ASN A 378 -3.62 -15.99 -10.18
N ALA A 379 -3.87 -16.08 -8.88
CA ALA A 379 -3.96 -17.36 -8.18
C ALA A 379 -5.20 -18.18 -8.59
N SER A 380 -6.31 -17.50 -8.95
CA SER A 380 -7.57 -18.18 -9.32
C SER A 380 -7.48 -18.92 -10.66
N GLY A 381 -6.55 -18.52 -11.55
CA GLY A 381 -6.45 -19.05 -12.91
C GLY A 381 -7.61 -18.69 -13.83
N LYS A 382 -8.44 -17.73 -13.44
CA LYS A 382 -9.58 -17.24 -14.22
C LYS A 382 -9.41 -15.77 -14.53
N LEU A 383 -9.96 -15.32 -15.64
CA LEU A 383 -10.04 -13.90 -15.93
C LEU A 383 -10.95 -13.23 -14.88
N GLU A 384 -10.40 -12.31 -14.15
CA GLU A 384 -11.11 -11.48 -13.17
C GLU A 384 -11.25 -10.07 -13.74
N THR A 385 -12.34 -9.38 -13.39
CA THR A 385 -12.56 -8.00 -13.84
C THR A 385 -11.52 -7.06 -13.26
N ALA A 386 -11.34 -5.89 -13.85
CA ALA A 386 -10.40 -4.89 -13.36
C ALA A 386 -10.70 -4.43 -11.91
N THR A 387 -11.96 -4.52 -11.50
CA THR A 387 -12.46 -4.12 -10.17
C THR A 387 -12.75 -5.30 -9.23
N THR A 388 -12.22 -6.49 -9.54
CA THR A 388 -12.27 -7.61 -8.60
C THR A 388 -11.30 -7.37 -7.45
N GLU A 389 -11.81 -7.40 -6.21
CA GLU A 389 -10.98 -7.25 -5.00
C GLU A 389 -9.85 -8.28 -4.95
N GLY A 390 -8.64 -7.82 -4.66
CA GLY A 390 -7.47 -8.67 -4.51
C GLY A 390 -6.41 -8.50 -5.58
N LEU A 391 -5.47 -9.46 -5.60
CA LEU A 391 -4.23 -9.35 -6.36
C LEU A 391 -4.34 -10.00 -7.74
N ASN A 392 -4.11 -9.19 -8.75
CA ASN A 392 -3.91 -9.59 -10.13
C ASN A 392 -2.59 -9.03 -10.66
N TYR A 393 -1.96 -9.74 -11.58
CA TYR A 393 -0.83 -9.24 -12.34
C TYR A 393 -1.25 -9.06 -13.80
N TYR A 394 -0.76 -7.97 -14.42
CA TYR A 394 -0.97 -7.71 -15.83
C TYR A 394 0.38 -7.60 -16.55
N ILE A 395 0.48 -8.25 -17.70
CA ILE A 395 1.73 -8.38 -18.44
C ILE A 395 1.54 -7.71 -19.80
N GLU A 396 2.41 -6.78 -20.11
CA GLU A 396 2.42 -6.08 -21.39
C GLU A 396 3.83 -5.77 -21.87
N ASN A 397 3.95 -5.39 -23.12
CA ASN A 397 5.20 -4.92 -23.72
C ASN A 397 5.10 -3.43 -24.02
N ARG A 398 6.06 -2.65 -23.56
CA ARG A 398 6.17 -1.21 -23.83
C ARG A 398 7.43 -0.95 -24.67
N GLN A 399 7.30 -0.08 -25.67
CA GLN A 399 8.40 0.27 -26.58
C GLN A 399 8.49 1.79 -26.71
N LEU A 400 9.69 2.31 -26.96
CA LEU A 400 9.92 3.77 -27.05
C LEU A 400 9.39 4.32 -28.40
N GLU A 401 8.09 4.23 -28.60
CA GLU A 401 7.36 4.65 -29.81
C GLU A 401 5.99 5.22 -29.48
N GLY A 402 5.48 6.08 -30.35
CA GLY A 402 4.18 6.70 -30.16
C GLY A 402 4.09 7.43 -28.81
N TRP A 403 3.08 7.16 -28.03
CA TRP A 403 2.89 7.75 -26.71
C TRP A 403 3.89 7.23 -25.66
N ASP A 404 4.55 6.10 -25.90
CA ASP A 404 5.59 5.55 -25.04
C ASP A 404 7.00 6.01 -25.43
N ALA A 405 7.15 6.94 -26.36
CA ALA A 405 8.46 7.39 -26.87
C ALA A 405 9.38 7.96 -25.77
N ASN A 406 8.81 8.52 -24.72
CA ASN A 406 9.52 9.14 -23.61
C ASN A 406 9.53 8.30 -22.32
N LEU A 407 9.21 7.00 -22.40
CA LEU A 407 9.36 6.10 -21.27
C LEU A 407 10.85 5.91 -20.90
N PRO A 408 11.15 5.57 -19.66
CA PRO A 408 12.53 5.35 -19.22
C PRO A 408 13.25 4.21 -19.95
N ALA A 409 12.52 3.19 -20.44
CA ALA A 409 13.09 2.06 -21.18
C ALA A 409 12.03 1.28 -21.97
N ALA A 410 12.49 0.43 -22.90
CA ALA A 410 11.66 -0.51 -23.67
C ALA A 410 11.79 -1.94 -23.12
N GLY A 411 10.65 -2.65 -22.97
CA GLY A 411 10.61 -4.03 -22.54
C GLY A 411 9.25 -4.46 -21.99
N MET A 412 9.19 -5.67 -21.43
CA MET A 412 7.99 -6.18 -20.80
C MET A 412 7.84 -5.58 -19.38
N LEU A 413 6.64 -5.16 -19.05
CA LEU A 413 6.24 -4.79 -17.72
C LEU A 413 5.37 -5.89 -17.10
N ILE A 414 5.48 -6.05 -15.80
CA ILE A 414 4.57 -6.83 -14.97
C ILE A 414 3.97 -5.88 -13.96
N TRP A 415 2.72 -5.51 -14.16
CA TRP A 415 1.96 -4.69 -13.24
C TRP A 415 1.46 -5.54 -12.08
N TYR A 416 1.68 -5.07 -10.88
CA TYR A 416 1.12 -5.59 -9.65
C TYR A 416 -0.08 -4.73 -9.27
N VAL A 417 -1.28 -5.30 -9.31
CA VAL A 417 -2.52 -4.60 -8.99
C VAL A 417 -3.27 -5.39 -7.92
N ASN A 418 -3.19 -4.91 -6.68
CA ASN A 418 -3.95 -5.45 -5.55
C ASN A 418 -5.14 -4.53 -5.29
N TYR A 419 -6.14 -4.64 -6.17
CA TYR A 419 -7.30 -3.76 -6.18
C TYR A 419 -8.09 -3.83 -4.86
N SER A 420 -8.56 -2.68 -4.41
CA SER A 420 -9.54 -2.54 -3.34
C SER A 420 -10.39 -1.30 -3.60
N GLY A 421 -11.69 -1.48 -3.81
CA GLY A 421 -12.61 -0.41 -4.15
C GLY A 421 -12.55 0.75 -3.15
N SER A 422 -12.55 0.46 -1.84
CA SER A 422 -12.47 1.49 -0.82
C SER A 422 -11.15 2.29 -0.85
N VAL A 423 -10.02 1.63 -1.15
CA VAL A 423 -8.71 2.29 -1.22
C VAL A 423 -8.60 3.16 -2.48
N TRP A 424 -9.19 2.70 -3.60
CA TRP A 424 -9.28 3.50 -4.83
C TRP A 424 -10.19 4.71 -4.64
N GLU A 425 -11.36 4.52 -4.02
CA GLU A 425 -12.28 5.62 -3.65
C GLU A 425 -11.63 6.64 -2.72
N GLU A 426 -10.75 6.21 -1.84
CA GLU A 426 -9.99 7.10 -0.95
C GLU A 426 -8.77 7.76 -1.61
N ASN A 427 -8.50 7.51 -2.89
CA ASN A 427 -7.29 7.98 -3.60
C ASN A 427 -5.97 7.63 -2.88
N THR A 428 -5.87 6.43 -2.33
CA THR A 428 -4.73 6.03 -1.48
C THR A 428 -4.06 4.70 -1.86
N PRO A 429 -4.07 4.25 -3.15
CA PRO A 429 -3.59 2.91 -3.49
C PRO A 429 -2.13 2.66 -3.11
N ASN A 430 -1.28 3.68 -3.14
CA ASN A 430 0.16 3.54 -2.87
C ASN A 430 0.62 4.27 -1.59
N ASN A 431 -0.30 4.61 -0.69
CA ASN A 431 -0.02 5.38 0.52
C ASN A 431 0.51 4.54 1.70
N THR A 432 0.62 3.23 1.56
CA THR A 432 1.17 2.35 2.61
C THR A 432 2.61 2.01 2.30
N ALA A 433 3.52 2.47 3.15
CA ALA A 433 4.96 2.22 3.00
C ALA A 433 5.27 0.72 2.85
N ASN A 434 6.11 0.37 1.88
CA ASN A 434 6.50 -1.00 1.53
C ASN A 434 5.35 -1.97 1.20
N ASN A 435 4.15 -1.45 0.95
CA ASN A 435 2.99 -2.25 0.58
C ASN A 435 2.14 -1.52 -0.48
N PRO A 436 2.71 -1.22 -1.65
CA PRO A 436 1.97 -0.59 -2.74
C PRO A 436 0.89 -1.54 -3.24
N ARG A 437 -0.22 -0.98 -3.70
CA ARG A 437 -1.30 -1.74 -4.31
C ARG A 437 -1.31 -1.67 -5.83
N TYR A 438 -0.63 -0.68 -6.40
CA TYR A 438 -0.50 -0.51 -7.83
C TYR A 438 0.94 -0.11 -8.18
N THR A 439 1.72 -1.02 -8.77
CA THR A 439 3.14 -0.79 -9.07
C THR A 439 3.67 -1.80 -10.10
N LEU A 440 4.97 -1.75 -10.36
CA LEU A 440 5.67 -2.68 -11.25
C LEU A 440 6.46 -3.73 -10.46
N ILE A 441 6.42 -4.97 -10.93
CA ILE A 441 7.36 -6.01 -10.53
C ILE A 441 8.65 -5.85 -11.34
N ILE A 442 9.69 -5.35 -10.70
CA ILE A 442 10.94 -5.03 -11.36
C ILE A 442 11.95 -6.19 -11.27
N PRO A 443 12.65 -6.53 -12.37
CA PRO A 443 13.58 -7.65 -12.37
C PRO A 443 14.85 -7.41 -11.54
N SER A 444 15.24 -6.16 -11.36
CA SER A 444 16.42 -5.79 -10.57
C SER A 444 16.23 -5.99 -9.06
N GLY A 445 15.00 -6.06 -8.59
CA GLY A 445 14.68 -6.11 -7.15
C GLY A 445 14.96 -4.80 -6.40
N THR A 446 15.35 -3.73 -7.10
CA THR A 446 15.48 -2.38 -6.56
C THR A 446 14.16 -1.64 -6.68
N ALA A 447 13.82 -0.86 -5.66
CA ALA A 447 12.64 -0.02 -5.68
C ALA A 447 12.64 0.93 -6.88
N ILE A 448 11.48 1.14 -7.49
CA ILE A 448 11.26 2.23 -8.45
C ILE A 448 11.41 3.52 -7.63
N GLY A 449 12.46 4.28 -7.79
CA GLY A 449 12.59 5.46 -6.92
C GLY A 449 13.74 6.39 -7.23
N SER A 450 14.84 5.91 -7.83
CA SER A 450 15.96 6.78 -8.18
C SER A 450 16.75 6.32 -9.39
N ASP A 451 16.45 5.14 -9.93
CA ASP A 451 17.17 4.53 -11.06
C ASP A 451 16.14 4.02 -12.08
N TYR A 452 15.52 4.94 -12.82
CA TYR A 452 14.61 4.61 -13.92
C TYR A 452 15.40 4.09 -15.13
N GLY A 453 14.76 3.25 -15.91
CA GLY A 453 15.32 2.78 -17.16
C GLY A 453 15.32 1.27 -17.32
N THR A 454 16.38 0.73 -17.91
CA THR A 454 16.45 -0.69 -18.28
C THR A 454 16.32 -1.67 -17.14
N LYS A 455 16.54 -1.23 -15.88
CA LYS A 455 16.38 -2.05 -14.67
C LYS A 455 14.91 -2.34 -14.31
N ASN A 456 13.97 -1.59 -14.84
CA ASN A 456 12.55 -1.72 -14.54
C ASN A 456 11.83 -2.69 -15.47
N VAL A 457 12.40 -3.01 -16.62
CA VAL A 457 11.78 -3.82 -17.66
C VAL A 457 12.39 -5.21 -17.76
N TRP A 458 11.58 -6.18 -18.16
CA TRP A 458 12.00 -7.54 -18.46
C TRP A 458 12.30 -7.72 -19.95
N PRO A 459 13.33 -8.52 -20.34
CA PRO A 459 14.36 -9.11 -19.46
C PRO A 459 15.39 -8.07 -19.02
N TYR A 460 15.96 -8.26 -17.83
CA TYR A 460 17.07 -7.45 -17.34
C TYR A 460 18.26 -8.31 -16.94
N SER A 461 19.44 -8.10 -17.56
CA SER A 461 20.65 -8.88 -17.29
C SER A 461 20.39 -10.40 -17.39
N THR A 462 20.65 -11.15 -16.35
CA THR A 462 20.37 -12.60 -16.25
C THR A 462 18.93 -12.92 -15.84
N LYS A 463 18.14 -11.92 -15.45
CA LYS A 463 16.75 -12.10 -15.04
C LYS A 463 15.86 -12.26 -16.27
N LYS A 464 15.56 -13.51 -16.60
CA LYS A 464 14.76 -13.92 -17.76
C LYS A 464 13.56 -14.79 -17.39
N SER A 465 13.22 -14.81 -16.09
CA SER A 465 12.08 -15.55 -15.56
C SER A 465 11.48 -14.86 -14.37
N TRP A 466 10.18 -15.05 -14.18
CA TRP A 466 9.41 -14.58 -13.04
C TRP A 466 8.46 -15.68 -12.57
N SER A 467 8.33 -15.89 -11.25
CA SER A 467 7.51 -16.93 -10.63
C SER A 467 6.71 -16.41 -9.44
N GLY A 468 6.16 -15.18 -9.57
CA GLY A 468 5.41 -14.54 -8.48
C GLY A 468 4.02 -15.15 -8.22
N VAL A 469 3.49 -15.97 -9.13
CA VAL A 469 2.28 -16.77 -8.92
C VAL A 469 2.68 -18.24 -8.92
N SER A 470 2.32 -18.93 -7.84
CA SER A 470 2.67 -20.36 -7.64
C SER A 470 2.16 -21.23 -8.79
N GLY A 471 3.01 -22.09 -9.33
CA GLY A 471 2.68 -22.96 -10.45
C GLY A 471 2.50 -22.27 -11.81
N LYS A 472 2.75 -20.95 -11.91
CA LYS A 472 2.51 -20.15 -13.11
C LYS A 472 3.72 -19.30 -13.52
N PRO A 473 4.92 -19.89 -13.72
CA PRO A 473 6.10 -19.13 -14.05
C PRO A 473 6.07 -18.57 -15.47
N LEU A 474 6.65 -17.40 -15.65
CA LEU A 474 7.06 -16.85 -16.94
C LEU A 474 8.53 -17.16 -17.13
N LEU A 475 8.89 -17.88 -18.17
CA LEU A 475 10.24 -18.36 -18.44
C LEU A 475 10.75 -17.86 -19.78
N ASN A 476 12.07 -17.92 -19.98
CA ASN A 476 12.72 -17.60 -21.26
C ASN A 476 12.35 -16.23 -21.82
N ILE A 477 12.12 -15.25 -20.94
CA ILE A 477 11.77 -13.89 -21.36
C ILE A 477 12.92 -13.32 -22.17
N ALA A 478 12.65 -12.97 -23.42
CA ALA A 478 13.65 -12.50 -24.38
C ALA A 478 13.11 -11.39 -25.29
N LYS A 479 14.00 -10.49 -25.71
CA LYS A 479 13.69 -9.49 -26.75
C LYS A 479 13.83 -10.11 -28.13
N SER A 480 12.85 -9.88 -28.99
CA SER A 480 12.83 -10.27 -30.41
C SER A 480 12.45 -9.05 -31.25
N GLY A 481 13.45 -8.22 -31.57
CA GLY A 481 13.22 -6.89 -32.10
C GLY A 481 12.47 -6.00 -31.09
N LYS A 482 11.31 -5.48 -31.49
CA LYS A 482 10.40 -4.71 -30.62
C LYS A 482 9.42 -5.60 -29.83
N ASN A 483 9.39 -6.88 -30.11
CA ASN A 483 8.53 -7.81 -29.40
C ASN A 483 9.25 -8.46 -28.21
N ILE A 484 8.48 -8.97 -27.27
CA ILE A 484 8.98 -9.81 -26.21
C ILE A 484 8.43 -11.21 -26.41
N THR A 485 9.31 -12.21 -26.37
CA THR A 485 8.91 -13.61 -26.36
C THR A 485 9.13 -14.21 -24.98
N LEU A 486 8.25 -15.10 -24.58
CA LEU A 486 8.39 -15.85 -23.33
C LEU A 486 7.65 -17.18 -23.40
N THR A 487 7.98 -18.07 -22.50
CA THR A 487 7.26 -19.32 -22.29
C THR A 487 6.49 -19.21 -20.98
N TYR A 488 5.19 -19.36 -21.03
CA TYR A 488 4.33 -19.56 -19.87
C TYR A 488 4.15 -21.07 -19.71
N ILE A 489 4.43 -21.57 -18.52
CA ILE A 489 4.20 -22.96 -18.16
C ILE A 489 3.32 -22.93 -16.92
N GLU A 490 2.11 -23.45 -17.00
CA GLU A 490 1.48 -23.94 -15.79
C GLU A 490 2.17 -25.26 -15.47
N GLU A 491 2.89 -25.30 -14.35
CA GLU A 491 3.29 -26.61 -13.82
C GLU A 491 2.00 -27.40 -13.60
N PRO A 492 1.83 -28.56 -14.25
CA PRO A 492 0.67 -29.37 -13.98
C PRO A 492 0.64 -29.54 -12.46
N VAL A 493 -0.44 -29.10 -11.83
CA VAL A 493 -0.80 -29.62 -10.51
C VAL A 493 -0.93 -31.11 -10.77
N ILE A 494 0.15 -31.89 -10.47
CA ILE A 494 0.04 -33.33 -10.47
C ILE A 494 -1.06 -33.59 -9.45
N PRO A 495 -2.22 -34.10 -9.84
CA PRO A 495 -3.25 -34.42 -8.88
C PRO A 495 -2.57 -35.40 -7.91
N VAL A 496 -2.30 -34.95 -6.69
CA VAL A 496 -1.89 -35.87 -5.64
C VAL A 496 -3.11 -36.71 -5.41
N ASP A 497 -3.07 -37.97 -5.84
CA ASP A 497 -4.13 -38.91 -5.53
C ASP A 497 -4.37 -38.84 -4.02
N PRO A 498 -5.63 -38.70 -3.59
CA PRO A 498 -5.92 -38.63 -2.18
C PRO A 498 -5.37 -39.86 -1.48
N PHE A 499 -4.63 -39.66 -0.41
CA PHE A 499 -4.08 -40.72 0.41
C PHE A 499 -4.61 -40.64 1.85
N ASP A 500 -4.62 -41.75 2.53
CA ASP A 500 -5.17 -41.85 3.88
C ASP A 500 -4.13 -41.45 4.93
N VAL A 501 -4.51 -40.53 5.82
CA VAL A 501 -3.82 -40.16 7.04
C VAL A 501 -4.52 -40.83 8.21
N VAL A 502 -3.78 -41.60 8.99
CA VAL A 502 -4.32 -42.41 10.10
C VAL A 502 -4.13 -41.66 11.43
N PHE A 503 -5.18 -41.58 12.22
CA PHE A 503 -5.13 -41.06 13.59
C PHE A 503 -5.35 -42.21 14.57
N MET A 504 -4.44 -42.31 15.54
CA MET A 504 -4.40 -43.35 16.56
C MET A 504 -4.69 -42.77 17.94
N ALA A 505 -5.50 -43.37 18.74
CA ALA A 505 -5.71 -43.01 20.13
C ALA A 505 -5.60 -44.24 21.01
N ASN A 506 -4.82 -44.18 22.08
CA ASN A 506 -4.61 -45.30 23.02
C ASN A 506 -4.18 -46.63 22.38
N GLY A 507 -3.39 -46.54 21.32
CA GLY A 507 -2.90 -47.73 20.57
C GLY A 507 -3.90 -48.29 19.57
N GLU A 508 -5.10 -47.75 19.47
CA GLU A 508 -6.16 -48.16 18.54
C GLU A 508 -6.38 -47.12 17.44
N GLY A 509 -6.86 -47.55 16.26
CA GLY A 509 -7.24 -46.63 15.18
C GLY A 509 -8.46 -45.80 15.62
N PHE A 510 -8.30 -44.46 15.57
CA PHE A 510 -9.34 -43.51 15.94
C PHE A 510 -10.13 -43.04 14.72
N GLU A 511 -9.45 -42.52 13.72
CA GLU A 511 -10.07 -42.02 12.51
C GLU A 511 -9.04 -42.10 11.33
N THR A 512 -9.54 -42.23 10.11
CA THR A 512 -8.73 -42.16 8.89
C THR A 512 -9.33 -41.05 8.02
N ILE A 513 -8.49 -40.09 7.65
CA ILE A 513 -8.92 -38.91 6.87
C ILE A 513 -8.13 -38.85 5.57
N SER A 514 -8.84 -38.71 4.46
CA SER A 514 -8.25 -38.57 3.14
C SER A 514 -7.63 -37.19 2.98
N SER A 515 -6.42 -37.10 2.48
CA SER A 515 -5.64 -35.87 2.29
C SER A 515 -5.00 -35.82 0.89
N THR A 516 -4.79 -34.64 0.38
CA THR A 516 -4.05 -34.35 -0.85
C THR A 516 -2.72 -33.63 -0.56
N GLY A 517 -2.10 -33.90 0.59
CA GLY A 517 -0.81 -33.31 1.00
C GLY A 517 -0.91 -32.22 2.06
N LYS A 518 -2.14 -31.92 2.54
CA LYS A 518 -2.38 -31.00 3.66
C LYS A 518 -3.12 -31.71 4.77
N LEU A 519 -2.60 -31.62 6.00
CA LEU A 519 -3.18 -32.27 7.17
C LEU A 519 -4.58 -31.72 7.48
N ILE A 520 -5.55 -32.63 7.55
CA ILE A 520 -6.89 -32.37 8.06
C ILE A 520 -6.99 -33.09 9.39
N LEU A 521 -7.28 -32.38 10.46
CA LEU A 521 -7.42 -32.96 11.79
C LEU A 521 -8.83 -33.52 12.00
N PRO A 522 -9.00 -34.58 12.80
CA PRO A 522 -10.30 -35.10 13.22
C PRO A 522 -11.17 -34.00 13.84
N THR A 523 -12.44 -34.01 13.53
CA THR A 523 -13.45 -33.11 14.15
C THR A 523 -13.94 -33.59 15.51
N SER A 524 -13.86 -34.89 15.73
CA SER A 524 -14.11 -35.54 17.04
C SER A 524 -12.82 -35.58 17.85
N GLN A 525 -12.95 -35.67 19.17
CA GLN A 525 -11.85 -35.85 20.09
C GLN A 525 -11.90 -37.25 20.74
N PRO A 526 -10.71 -37.88 20.98
CA PRO A 526 -10.65 -39.10 21.76
C PRO A 526 -11.17 -38.89 23.19
N GLU A 527 -11.76 -39.93 23.78
CA GLU A 527 -12.19 -39.92 25.19
C GLU A 527 -10.97 -39.74 26.12
N ALA A 528 -11.21 -39.09 27.26
CA ALA A 528 -10.21 -38.93 28.30
C ALA A 528 -9.73 -40.30 28.82
N CYS A 529 -8.46 -40.34 29.26
CA CYS A 529 -7.90 -41.54 29.88
C CYS A 529 -8.61 -41.89 31.21
N THR A 530 -8.65 -43.14 31.56
CA THR A 530 -9.21 -43.61 32.82
C THR A 530 -8.50 -43.08 34.06
N ASP A 531 -7.25 -42.65 33.93
CA ASP A 531 -6.46 -41.96 34.95
C ASP A 531 -6.72 -40.46 35.03
N GLY A 532 -7.70 -39.92 34.28
CA GLY A 532 -8.10 -38.54 34.29
C GLY A 532 -7.32 -37.61 33.37
N LYS A 533 -6.38 -38.10 32.58
CA LYS A 533 -5.69 -37.29 31.55
C LYS A 533 -6.66 -36.96 30.42
N VAL A 534 -6.64 -35.71 29.97
CA VAL A 534 -7.50 -35.19 28.89
C VAL A 534 -6.74 -35.13 27.58
N PHE A 535 -7.45 -35.26 26.47
CA PHE A 535 -6.89 -35.06 25.13
C PHE A 535 -6.45 -33.62 24.96
N VAL A 536 -5.21 -33.41 24.44
CA VAL A 536 -4.61 -32.08 24.25
C VAL A 536 -4.12 -31.79 22.82
N GLY A 537 -4.13 -32.74 21.92
CA GLY A 537 -3.74 -32.58 20.54
C GLY A 537 -3.19 -33.83 19.88
N TRP A 538 -2.74 -33.72 18.64
CA TRP A 538 -2.16 -34.77 17.83
C TRP A 538 -0.68 -34.57 17.62
N THR A 539 0.13 -35.62 17.59
CA THR A 539 1.56 -35.59 17.28
C THR A 539 1.94 -36.72 16.32
N ALA A 540 2.97 -36.50 15.51
CA ALA A 540 3.54 -37.55 14.67
C ALA A 540 4.48 -38.51 15.45
N THR A 541 4.75 -38.20 16.72
CA THR A 541 5.64 -39.00 17.57
C THR A 541 4.83 -40.08 18.29
N ALA A 542 5.12 -41.36 17.95
CA ALA A 542 4.58 -42.52 18.69
C ALA A 542 5.22 -42.61 20.06
N ASP A 543 4.52 -43.27 21.00
CA ASP A 543 5.04 -43.63 22.35
C ASP A 543 5.64 -42.44 23.11
N TYR A 544 5.09 -41.22 22.90
CA TYR A 544 5.57 -40.03 23.58
C TYR A 544 5.18 -40.07 25.07
N LYS A 545 6.16 -39.77 25.94
CA LYS A 545 5.96 -39.63 27.39
C LYS A 545 6.87 -38.52 27.91
N SER A 546 6.31 -37.56 28.64
CA SER A 546 7.10 -36.52 29.31
C SER A 546 6.28 -35.90 30.45
N GLU A 547 6.93 -35.68 31.58
CA GLU A 547 6.28 -35.07 32.75
C GLU A 547 5.99 -33.58 32.54
N THR A 548 6.89 -32.87 31.81
CA THR A 548 6.86 -31.40 31.75
C THR A 548 6.82 -30.80 30.35
N THR A 549 7.19 -31.55 29.34
CA THR A 549 7.38 -31.06 27.97
C THR A 549 6.28 -31.57 27.06
N ALA A 550 5.58 -30.68 26.35
CA ALA A 550 4.64 -31.06 25.31
C ALA A 550 5.38 -31.55 24.05
N PRO A 551 4.85 -32.56 23.32
CA PRO A 551 5.39 -32.89 22.00
C PRO A 551 5.13 -31.75 20.99
N ALA A 552 5.76 -31.84 19.82
CA ALA A 552 5.38 -31.04 18.69
C ALA A 552 3.96 -31.45 18.24
N PHE A 553 3.00 -30.53 18.38
CA PHE A 553 1.64 -30.78 17.94
C PHE A 553 1.50 -30.51 16.44
N ALA A 554 0.73 -31.38 15.80
CA ALA A 554 0.32 -31.23 14.42
C ALA A 554 -0.80 -30.18 14.29
N ALA A 555 -0.72 -29.34 13.28
CA ALA A 555 -1.71 -28.31 12.99
C ALA A 555 -2.43 -28.58 11.65
N ALA A 556 -3.69 -28.18 11.56
CA ALA A 556 -4.41 -28.27 10.31
C ALA A 556 -3.71 -27.41 9.23
N GLY A 557 -3.51 -27.99 8.04
CA GLY A 557 -2.79 -27.35 6.93
C GLY A 557 -1.30 -27.64 6.87
N ASP A 558 -0.71 -28.34 7.88
CA ASP A 558 0.67 -28.81 7.81
C ASP A 558 0.87 -29.73 6.60
N ALA A 559 2.07 -29.75 6.02
CA ALA A 559 2.40 -30.67 4.96
C ALA A 559 2.38 -32.10 5.49
N VAL A 560 1.76 -33.01 4.76
CA VAL A 560 1.65 -34.42 5.13
C VAL A 560 1.87 -35.30 3.90
N GLU A 561 2.52 -36.43 4.12
CA GLU A 561 2.84 -37.41 3.06
C GLU A 561 2.02 -38.69 3.25
N GLU A 562 1.91 -39.49 2.19
CA GLU A 562 1.23 -40.77 2.20
C GLU A 562 1.82 -41.69 3.28
N GLY A 563 0.95 -42.34 4.06
CA GLY A 563 1.31 -43.20 5.16
C GLY A 563 1.61 -42.50 6.48
N ALA A 564 1.32 -41.20 6.58
CA ALA A 564 1.43 -40.45 7.83
C ALA A 564 0.48 -41.01 8.89
N VAL A 565 0.98 -41.15 10.12
CA VAL A 565 0.23 -41.58 11.30
C VAL A 565 0.40 -40.54 12.40
N PHE A 566 -0.69 -40.11 12.99
CA PHE A 566 -0.71 -39.20 14.13
C PHE A 566 -1.30 -39.86 15.36
N TYR A 567 -0.75 -39.54 16.51
CA TYR A 567 -1.12 -40.14 17.80
C TYR A 567 -1.77 -39.06 18.69
N ALA A 568 -2.86 -39.43 19.33
CA ALA A 568 -3.50 -38.58 20.32
C ALA A 568 -2.58 -38.39 21.53
N VAL A 569 -2.45 -37.18 21.97
CA VAL A 569 -1.70 -36.82 23.17
C VAL A 569 -2.67 -36.52 24.30
N PHE A 570 -2.47 -37.17 25.43
CA PHE A 570 -3.21 -36.96 26.67
C PHE A 570 -2.30 -36.34 27.71
N ALA A 571 -2.85 -35.51 28.59
CA ALA A 571 -2.08 -34.86 29.64
C ALA A 571 -2.94 -34.60 30.88
N THR A 572 -2.32 -34.54 32.05
CA THR A 572 -2.94 -34.10 33.29
C THR A 572 -3.19 -32.61 33.25
N LYS A 573 -4.42 -32.17 33.54
CA LYS A 573 -4.74 -30.74 33.63
C LYS A 573 -4.36 -30.21 35.02
N ASP A 574 -3.37 -29.32 35.10
CA ASP A 574 -2.78 -28.80 36.35
C ASP A 574 -3.47 -27.55 36.91
N GLY A 575 -4.72 -27.30 36.58
CA GLY A 575 -5.52 -26.17 37.07
C GLY A 575 -5.96 -25.20 35.98
N ASP A 576 -6.69 -24.14 36.38
CA ASP A 576 -7.12 -23.10 35.48
C ASP A 576 -6.00 -22.09 35.30
N VAL A 577 -5.43 -22.02 34.08
CA VAL A 577 -4.46 -21.00 33.72
C VAL A 577 -5.17 -19.66 33.55
N LYS A 578 -4.70 -18.63 34.28
CA LYS A 578 -5.12 -17.25 33.98
C LYS A 578 -4.70 -16.92 32.55
N PRO A 579 -5.60 -16.42 31.68
CA PRO A 579 -5.23 -16.08 30.32
C PRO A 579 -4.10 -15.04 30.32
N ALA A 580 -3.12 -15.24 29.46
CA ALA A 580 -2.04 -14.30 29.28
C ALA A 580 -2.57 -12.94 28.78
N VAL A 581 -2.11 -11.85 29.37
CA VAL A 581 -2.46 -10.49 28.95
C VAL A 581 -1.31 -9.91 28.13
N VAL A 582 -1.63 -9.32 26.97
CA VAL A 582 -0.63 -8.70 26.09
C VAL A 582 -0.74 -7.18 26.17
N ASP A 583 0.36 -6.55 26.58
CA ASP A 583 0.52 -5.11 26.52
C ASP A 583 1.19 -4.74 25.19
N LYS A 584 0.54 -3.90 24.39
CA LYS A 584 1.07 -3.37 23.14
C LYS A 584 1.52 -1.92 23.34
N LEU A 585 2.84 -1.72 23.44
CA LEU A 585 3.45 -0.39 23.45
C LEU A 585 3.68 0.08 22.01
N THR A 586 3.24 1.29 21.72
CA THR A 586 3.45 1.99 20.45
C THR A 586 3.92 3.41 20.72
N LEU A 587 4.31 4.16 19.71
CA LEU A 587 4.65 5.57 19.88
C LEU A 587 3.52 6.34 20.60
N ALA A 588 2.27 6.09 20.22
CA ALA A 588 1.09 6.72 20.82
C ALA A 588 0.97 6.41 22.33
N THR A 589 1.30 5.20 22.79
CA THR A 589 1.23 4.83 24.20
C THR A 589 2.33 5.50 25.02
N THR A 590 3.48 5.81 24.44
CA THR A 590 4.56 6.53 25.13
C THR A 590 4.29 8.02 25.27
N GLY A 591 3.42 8.58 24.44
CA GLY A 591 3.14 10.02 24.40
C GLY A 591 4.30 10.88 23.87
N VAL A 592 5.35 10.26 23.30
CA VAL A 592 6.55 10.97 22.80
C VAL A 592 6.42 11.15 21.30
N SER A 593 6.34 12.39 20.83
CA SER A 593 6.23 12.73 19.40
C SER A 593 7.46 13.46 18.85
N SER A 594 8.45 13.80 19.69
CA SER A 594 9.63 14.54 19.28
C SER A 594 10.82 13.63 18.98
N PHE A 595 11.75 14.12 18.15
CA PHE A 595 13.03 13.45 17.90
C PHE A 595 14.00 13.50 19.10
N SER A 596 13.68 14.30 20.11
CA SER A 596 14.46 14.37 21.35
C SER A 596 14.05 13.28 22.33
N TYR A 597 15.03 12.66 22.97
CA TYR A 597 14.77 11.68 24.03
C TYR A 597 14.03 12.34 25.20
N THR A 598 12.81 11.89 25.41
CA THR A 598 11.90 12.43 26.43
C THR A 598 11.53 11.31 27.41
N ALA A 599 11.64 11.60 28.68
CA ALA A 599 11.23 10.68 29.74
C ALA A 599 9.70 10.67 29.88
N TRP A 600 9.15 9.48 30.05
CA TRP A 600 7.74 9.24 30.33
C TRP A 600 7.57 8.15 31.39
N SER A 601 6.43 8.12 32.07
CA SER A 601 6.17 7.20 33.18
C SER A 601 4.66 6.97 33.37
N ASN A 602 4.33 6.01 34.23
CA ASN A 602 2.97 5.68 34.62
C ASN A 602 2.07 5.21 33.45
N VAL A 603 2.66 4.64 32.41
CA VAL A 603 1.90 4.10 31.29
C VAL A 603 1.39 2.70 31.63
N LYS A 604 0.08 2.53 31.60
CA LYS A 604 -0.62 1.25 31.65
C LYS A 604 -1.27 0.95 30.31
N VAL A 605 -1.27 -0.31 29.89
CA VAL A 605 -1.89 -0.74 28.65
C VAL A 605 -3.07 -1.68 28.94
N SER A 606 -2.84 -2.97 29.03
CA SER A 606 -3.92 -3.97 29.24
C SER A 606 -3.73 -4.76 30.53
N SER A 607 -2.48 -4.93 30.98
CA SER A 607 -2.15 -5.63 32.20
C SER A 607 -2.04 -4.66 33.41
N ASP A 608 -1.71 -5.20 34.59
CA ASP A 608 -1.36 -4.38 35.75
C ASP A 608 0.04 -3.79 35.70
N ALA A 609 0.84 -4.14 34.68
CA ALA A 609 2.18 -3.57 34.52
C ALA A 609 2.14 -2.07 34.31
N VAL A 610 3.07 -1.38 34.94
CA VAL A 610 3.29 0.06 34.74
C VAL A 610 4.65 0.24 34.07
N TYR A 611 4.62 0.91 32.94
CA TYR A 611 5.82 1.20 32.16
C TYR A 611 6.32 2.60 32.38
N ALA A 612 7.64 2.74 32.29
CA ALA A 612 8.33 4.00 32.21
C ALA A 612 9.44 3.89 31.14
N GLY A 613 9.78 5.00 30.53
CA GLY A 613 10.80 4.99 29.49
C GLY A 613 11.46 6.34 29.29
N ASN A 614 12.54 6.33 28.53
CA ASN A 614 13.14 7.51 27.93
C ASN A 614 13.42 7.17 26.46
N THR A 615 12.57 7.66 25.58
CA THR A 615 12.55 7.32 24.15
C THR A 615 12.41 8.58 23.32
N ALA A 616 12.74 8.49 22.04
CA ALA A 616 12.38 9.50 21.04
C ALA A 616 11.32 8.96 20.09
N GLY A 617 10.61 9.84 19.39
CA GLY A 617 9.55 9.53 18.42
C GLY A 617 10.01 9.64 16.96
N GLY A 618 11.30 9.42 16.68
CA GLY A 618 11.83 9.52 15.33
C GLY A 618 11.26 8.46 14.39
N ASN A 619 10.98 8.84 13.13
CA ASN A 619 10.45 7.96 12.08
C ASN A 619 9.11 7.30 12.46
N ASP A 620 8.26 8.03 13.17
CA ASP A 620 6.94 7.57 13.64
C ASP A 620 6.97 6.27 14.46
N ALA A 621 8.10 5.99 15.09
CA ALA A 621 8.36 4.77 15.85
C ALA A 621 8.98 5.08 17.21
N ILE A 622 8.88 4.15 18.14
CA ILE A 622 9.64 4.22 19.39
C ILE A 622 11.12 4.09 19.05
N GLN A 623 11.89 5.14 19.32
CA GLN A 623 13.33 5.13 19.09
C GLN A 623 14.08 4.87 20.41
N LEU A 624 14.97 3.85 20.39
CA LEU A 624 15.94 3.56 21.45
C LEU A 624 17.37 3.70 20.91
N ARG A 625 18.33 4.08 21.76
CA ARG A 625 19.73 4.29 21.36
C ARG A 625 20.72 3.87 22.44
N SER A 626 21.69 3.03 22.07
CA SER A 626 22.69 2.53 23.02
C SER A 626 23.65 3.60 23.56
N LYS A 627 23.98 4.60 22.72
CA LYS A 627 24.89 5.70 23.11
C LYS A 627 24.27 6.70 24.10
N ASN A 628 22.98 6.58 24.35
CA ASN A 628 22.28 7.35 25.37
C ASN A 628 22.04 6.44 26.59
N SER A 629 22.87 6.51 27.59
CA SER A 629 22.80 5.65 28.78
C SER A 629 21.52 5.80 29.62
N THR A 630 20.61 6.67 29.19
CA THR A 630 19.30 6.83 29.82
C THR A 630 18.16 6.39 28.89
N SER A 631 18.45 5.92 27.67
CA SER A 631 17.41 5.45 26.73
C SER A 631 17.03 4.01 27.03
N GLY A 632 15.74 3.76 27.18
CA GLY A 632 15.20 2.43 27.44
C GLY A 632 13.74 2.47 27.88
N ILE A 633 13.19 1.29 28.07
CA ILE A 633 11.85 1.08 28.62
C ILE A 633 11.97 0.07 29.77
N ILE A 634 11.31 0.34 30.88
CA ILE A 634 11.30 -0.50 32.09
C ILE A 634 9.89 -0.66 32.61
N THR A 635 9.67 -1.68 33.45
CA THR A 635 8.46 -1.77 34.26
C THR A 635 8.75 -1.38 35.71
N THR A 636 7.90 -0.52 36.28
CA THR A 636 7.91 -0.05 37.67
C THR A 636 6.87 -0.75 38.53
N ALA A 637 5.86 -1.39 37.90
CA ALA A 637 4.96 -2.35 38.52
C ALA A 637 4.84 -3.59 37.62
N SER A 638 4.60 -4.73 38.26
CA SER A 638 4.51 -6.03 37.59
C SER A 638 3.12 -6.26 37.00
N GLY A 639 3.07 -6.83 35.79
CA GLY A 639 1.83 -7.40 35.21
C GLY A 639 1.64 -8.90 35.49
N GLY A 640 2.54 -9.49 36.26
CA GLY A 640 2.64 -10.93 36.49
C GLY A 640 3.98 -11.50 35.97
N LYS A 641 4.01 -12.78 35.62
CA LYS A 641 5.18 -13.40 35.00
C LYS A 641 5.31 -12.95 33.54
N VAL A 642 6.49 -12.56 33.10
CA VAL A 642 6.78 -12.26 31.68
C VAL A 642 7.03 -13.56 30.94
N SER A 643 6.28 -13.82 29.88
CA SER A 643 6.41 -15.06 29.11
C SER A 643 6.96 -14.85 27.69
N LYS A 644 6.75 -13.65 27.11
CA LYS A 644 7.12 -13.39 25.72
C LYS A 644 7.25 -11.91 25.42
N VAL A 645 8.18 -11.56 24.54
CA VAL A 645 8.29 -10.23 23.91
C VAL A 645 8.26 -10.39 22.40
N VAL A 646 7.40 -9.63 21.73
CA VAL A 646 7.34 -9.58 20.26
C VAL A 646 7.47 -8.12 19.84
N VAL A 647 8.29 -7.85 18.83
CA VAL A 647 8.46 -6.51 18.28
C VAL A 647 8.03 -6.43 16.81
N ALA A 648 7.43 -5.32 16.46
CA ALA A 648 7.30 -4.88 15.08
C ALA A 648 8.46 -3.91 14.79
N TRP A 649 9.34 -4.30 13.90
CA TRP A 649 10.48 -3.48 13.52
C TRP A 649 10.07 -2.41 12.52
N ASN A 650 10.51 -1.18 12.74
CA ASN A 650 10.43 -0.13 11.73
C ASN A 650 11.61 -0.24 10.76
N GLY A 651 11.34 -0.06 9.46
CA GLY A 651 12.31 -0.22 8.37
C GLY A 651 13.51 0.76 8.42
N ASN A 652 13.43 1.82 9.23
CA ASN A 652 14.55 2.73 9.45
C ASN A 652 15.62 2.18 10.43
N THR A 653 15.42 0.98 10.97
CA THR A 653 16.43 0.32 11.79
C THR A 653 17.55 -0.22 10.91
N SER A 654 18.80 0.14 11.19
CA SER A 654 19.94 -0.36 10.45
C SER A 654 20.21 -1.84 10.74
N SER A 655 20.74 -2.55 9.75
CA SER A 655 21.18 -3.95 9.91
C SER A 655 22.17 -4.11 11.06
N GLY A 656 22.09 -5.25 11.77
CA GLY A 656 22.94 -5.58 12.91
C GLY A 656 22.48 -5.00 14.24
N ARG A 657 21.39 -4.21 14.28
CA ARG A 657 20.84 -3.68 15.53
C ARG A 657 20.05 -4.75 16.28
N THR A 658 20.16 -4.75 17.61
CA THR A 658 19.45 -5.68 18.48
C THR A 658 18.77 -4.95 19.64
N LEU A 659 17.57 -5.42 19.98
CA LEU A 659 16.90 -5.06 21.22
C LEU A 659 17.29 -6.08 22.28
N ASP A 660 18.01 -5.65 23.31
CA ASP A 660 18.33 -6.46 24.48
C ASP A 660 17.20 -6.42 25.50
N ILE A 661 16.84 -7.59 26.01
CA ILE A 661 15.76 -7.77 26.97
C ILE A 661 16.35 -8.30 28.26
N TYR A 662 16.02 -7.63 29.37
CA TYR A 662 16.45 -7.95 30.73
C TYR A 662 15.25 -8.24 31.61
N GLY A 663 15.41 -9.12 32.61
CA GLY A 663 14.38 -9.46 33.59
C GLY A 663 14.92 -9.53 34.99
N LYS A 664 14.08 -9.17 35.97
CA LYS A 664 14.33 -9.33 37.41
C LYS A 664 13.01 -9.45 38.18
N ASN A 665 13.11 -9.75 39.47
CA ASN A 665 11.91 -9.92 40.35
C ASN A 665 11.73 -8.76 41.35
N ILE A 666 12.40 -7.66 41.09
CA ILE A 666 12.28 -6.40 41.86
C ILE A 666 12.06 -5.29 40.84
N ALA A 667 11.20 -4.33 41.14
CA ALA A 667 10.89 -3.20 40.26
C ALA A 667 12.16 -2.46 39.80
N TYR A 668 12.14 -2.01 38.54
CA TYR A 668 13.15 -1.04 38.13
C TYR A 668 12.84 0.30 38.72
N SER A 669 13.89 0.97 39.22
CA SER A 669 13.80 2.29 39.89
C SER A 669 13.94 3.43 38.88
N ALA A 670 14.82 3.26 37.89
CA ALA A 670 15.11 4.24 36.85
C ALA A 670 15.60 3.56 35.58
N ILE A 671 15.53 4.28 34.46
CA ILE A 671 16.03 3.79 33.14
C ILE A 671 17.55 3.50 33.21
N SER A 672 18.30 4.26 34.02
CA SER A 672 19.72 4.03 34.26
C SER A 672 20.05 2.66 34.83
N ASP A 673 19.09 1.98 35.50
CA ASP A 673 19.27 0.62 36.00
C ASP A 673 19.68 -0.35 34.86
N LEU A 674 19.18 -0.12 33.65
CA LEU A 674 19.53 -0.93 32.47
C LEU A 674 21.00 -0.88 32.04
N TYR A 675 21.73 0.11 32.54
CA TYR A 675 23.15 0.37 32.25
C TYR A 675 24.07 0.05 33.40
N ASP A 676 23.51 -0.20 34.60
CA ASP A 676 24.24 -0.60 35.78
C ASP A 676 24.33 -2.15 35.84
N SER A 677 25.55 -2.66 36.00
CA SER A 677 25.81 -4.11 36.05
C SER A 677 25.07 -4.84 37.17
N ASN A 678 24.79 -4.15 38.26
CA ASN A 678 24.15 -4.72 39.45
C ASN A 678 22.62 -4.59 39.41
N ASN A 679 22.08 -3.59 38.66
CA ASN A 679 20.67 -3.24 38.69
C ASN A 679 19.89 -3.65 37.41
N LYS A 680 20.61 -3.93 36.31
CA LYS A 680 19.94 -4.25 35.01
C LYS A 680 19.17 -5.57 35.01
N GLY A 681 19.46 -6.47 35.94
CA GLY A 681 18.88 -7.81 35.98
C GLY A 681 19.59 -8.80 35.06
N THR A 682 18.97 -9.96 34.87
CA THR A 682 19.46 -11.02 33.99
C THR A 682 19.12 -10.71 32.54
N LYS A 683 20.07 -10.84 31.61
CA LYS A 683 19.80 -10.75 30.17
C LYS A 683 19.03 -12.00 29.74
N LEU A 684 17.78 -11.81 29.31
CA LEU A 684 16.88 -12.87 28.88
C LEU A 684 17.13 -13.30 27.42
N GLY A 685 17.62 -12.36 26.62
CA GLY A 685 17.94 -12.56 25.23
C GLY A 685 18.01 -11.26 24.46
N SER A 686 18.12 -11.38 23.14
CA SER A 686 18.09 -10.25 22.20
C SER A 686 17.21 -10.60 21.02
N ILE A 687 16.48 -9.60 20.50
CA ILE A 687 15.74 -9.69 19.23
C ILE A 687 16.53 -8.87 18.21
N ALA A 688 16.94 -9.48 17.10
CA ALA A 688 17.80 -8.87 16.10
C ALA A 688 16.99 -8.42 14.88
N TYR A 689 17.20 -7.19 14.43
CA TYR A 689 16.58 -6.66 13.22
C TYR A 689 16.99 -7.50 11.98
N GLY A 690 16.01 -7.84 11.17
CA GLY A 690 16.19 -8.64 9.95
C GLY A 690 16.31 -10.16 10.15
N SER A 691 16.39 -10.64 11.43
CA SER A 691 16.49 -12.08 11.70
C SER A 691 15.47 -12.63 12.70
N SER A 692 14.94 -11.79 13.59
CA SER A 692 13.94 -12.22 14.56
C SER A 692 13.01 -11.08 14.97
N THR A 693 11.79 -11.45 15.37
CA THR A 693 10.79 -10.52 15.92
C THR A 693 10.31 -10.94 17.31
N THR A 694 10.71 -12.12 17.79
CA THR A 694 10.13 -12.75 18.97
C THR A 694 11.23 -13.29 19.90
N LEU A 695 11.05 -13.09 21.20
CA LEU A 695 11.77 -13.76 22.26
C LEU A 695 10.76 -14.42 23.22
N ASN A 696 10.78 -15.75 23.30
CA ASN A 696 10.09 -16.48 24.36
C ASN A 696 10.98 -16.48 25.62
N ILE A 697 10.38 -16.21 26.75
CA ILE A 697 11.10 -16.03 28.02
C ILE A 697 10.85 -17.26 28.90
N SER A 698 11.92 -17.94 29.24
CA SER A 698 11.93 -19.01 30.22
C SER A 698 12.42 -18.47 31.57
N GLY A 699 11.83 -18.96 32.67
CA GLY A 699 12.13 -18.50 34.03
C GLY A 699 11.05 -17.57 34.62
N ASP A 700 11.14 -17.28 35.92
CA ASP A 700 10.12 -16.56 36.69
C ASP A 700 10.53 -15.10 36.89
N TYR A 701 10.42 -14.31 35.82
CA TYR A 701 10.70 -12.87 35.88
C TYR A 701 9.39 -12.09 35.87
N THR A 702 9.28 -11.12 36.78
CA THR A 702 8.09 -10.31 36.98
C THR A 702 8.25 -8.83 36.62
N TYR A 703 9.45 -8.43 36.24
CA TYR A 703 9.76 -7.08 35.74
C TYR A 703 10.66 -7.21 34.51
N ILE A 704 10.46 -6.32 33.54
CA ILE A 704 11.19 -6.33 32.26
C ILE A 704 11.83 -4.98 31.98
N GLY A 705 13.01 -5.05 31.36
CA GLY A 705 13.74 -3.88 30.86
C GLY A 705 14.22 -4.10 29.42
N LEU A 706 14.08 -3.08 28.60
CA LEU A 706 14.35 -3.10 27.16
C LEU A 706 15.29 -1.97 26.81
N ARG A 707 16.37 -2.28 26.08
CA ARG A 707 17.30 -1.26 25.57
C ARG A 707 17.92 -1.68 24.24
N SER A 708 18.43 -0.70 23.49
CA SER A 708 19.27 -1.00 22.34
C SER A 708 20.65 -1.49 22.76
N ASN A 709 21.14 -2.53 22.10
CA ASN A 709 22.51 -3.00 22.29
C ASN A 709 23.54 -2.13 21.54
N ASP A 710 23.21 -1.72 20.31
CA ASP A 710 24.09 -0.90 19.47
C ASP A 710 23.32 0.12 18.66
N GLY A 711 23.72 1.40 18.73
CA GLY A 711 23.18 2.51 17.95
C GLY A 711 21.70 2.77 18.15
N ALA A 712 21.07 3.39 17.17
CA ALA A 712 19.64 3.64 17.16
C ALA A 712 18.87 2.47 16.57
N LEU A 713 17.75 2.10 17.17
CA LEU A 713 16.74 1.19 16.62
C LEU A 713 15.36 1.82 16.76
N TYR A 714 14.46 1.42 15.86
CA TYR A 714 13.11 1.96 15.73
C TYR A 714 12.10 0.81 15.76
N LEU A 715 11.05 0.95 16.55
CA LEU A 715 10.03 -0.07 16.77
C LEU A 715 8.64 0.52 16.59
N ASP A 716 7.86 -0.02 15.68
CA ASP A 716 6.46 0.34 15.46
C ASP A 716 5.59 -0.14 16.63
N ALA A 717 5.94 -1.30 17.20
CA ALA A 717 5.28 -1.82 18.39
C ALA A 717 6.20 -2.76 19.19
N ILE A 718 5.94 -2.82 20.50
CA ILE A 718 6.50 -3.81 21.42
C ILE A 718 5.34 -4.47 22.15
N ASN A 719 5.16 -5.77 21.98
CA ASN A 719 4.15 -6.56 22.66
C ASN A 719 4.83 -7.33 23.79
N VAL A 720 4.44 -7.09 25.03
CA VAL A 720 4.90 -7.81 26.23
C VAL A 720 3.75 -8.69 26.72
N THR A 721 3.96 -10.00 26.78
CA THR A 721 2.98 -10.94 27.29
C THR A 721 3.22 -11.23 28.75
N TRP A 722 2.22 -10.97 29.57
CA TRP A 722 2.17 -11.17 31.03
C TRP A 722 1.26 -12.31 31.40
N GLY A 723 1.58 -12.99 32.48
CA GLY A 723 0.84 -14.12 32.97
C GLY A 723 1.41 -15.44 32.49
N GLU A 724 1.03 -16.49 33.13
CA GLU A 724 1.38 -17.83 32.73
C GLU A 724 0.60 -18.18 31.45
N GLY A 725 1.18 -17.90 30.30
CA GLY A 725 1.04 -18.78 29.17
C GLY A 725 1.77 -20.08 29.51
N GLY A 726 1.68 -20.52 30.72
CA GLY A 726 2.14 -21.81 31.16
C GLY A 726 1.27 -22.87 30.48
N ASN A 727 1.86 -23.88 29.99
CA ASN A 727 1.20 -25.08 29.57
C ASN A 727 0.35 -25.60 30.75
N PRO A 728 -1.00 -25.59 30.68
CA PRO A 728 -1.84 -26.03 31.78
C PRO A 728 -1.81 -27.52 31.99
N TYR A 729 -0.91 -28.18 31.31
CA TYR A 729 -0.83 -29.63 31.26
C TYR A 729 0.55 -30.12 31.62
N SER A 730 0.56 -31.23 32.37
CA SER A 730 1.76 -32.03 32.69
C SER A 730 1.52 -33.50 32.35
N ASN A 731 2.52 -34.34 32.53
CA ASN A 731 2.43 -35.77 32.34
C ASN A 731 1.83 -36.20 31.00
N TYR A 732 2.42 -35.63 29.92
CA TYR A 732 2.03 -35.94 28.54
C TYR A 732 2.31 -37.38 28.18
N THR A 733 1.35 -38.04 27.51
CA THR A 733 1.50 -39.41 27.00
C THR A 733 0.63 -39.59 25.75
N THR A 734 1.09 -40.45 24.84
CA THR A 734 0.30 -40.95 23.71
C THR A 734 -0.43 -42.27 24.02
N VAL A 735 -0.22 -42.83 25.19
CA VAL A 735 -0.86 -44.10 25.68
C VAL A 735 -1.35 -43.87 27.08
N CYS A 736 -2.67 -44.05 27.30
CA CYS A 736 -3.29 -43.98 28.61
C CYS A 736 -2.98 -45.22 29.48
N GLY A 737 -2.85 -45.04 30.80
CA GLY A 737 -2.77 -46.12 31.77
C GLY A 737 -1.44 -46.88 31.81
N GLY A 738 -0.43 -46.28 32.43
CA GLY A 738 0.86 -46.92 32.70
C GLY A 738 1.42 -46.45 34.03
N ASP A 739 0.93 -46.93 35.14
CA ASP A 739 1.72 -46.93 36.37
C ASP A 739 2.74 -48.05 36.29
N GLU A 740 4.00 -47.73 36.57
CA GLU A 740 5.09 -48.67 36.65
C GLU A 740 4.81 -49.69 37.81
N THR A 741 4.40 -50.87 37.48
CA THR A 741 4.76 -52.05 38.27
C THR A 741 5.17 -53.11 37.30
N ASP A 742 6.43 -53.55 37.46
CA ASP A 742 7.01 -54.73 36.81
C ASP A 742 6.01 -55.85 36.68
N VAL A 743 5.53 -56.17 35.48
CA VAL A 743 5.02 -57.51 35.17
C VAL A 743 5.38 -57.85 33.71
N GLU A 744 5.94 -59.01 33.58
CA GLU A 744 6.34 -59.67 32.36
C GLU A 744 5.34 -59.52 31.19
N ASN A 745 5.90 -59.22 30.07
CA ASN A 745 5.48 -59.32 28.71
C ASN A 745 4.32 -60.31 28.44
N THR A 746 3.10 -59.81 28.49
CA THR A 746 2.00 -60.42 27.74
C THR A 746 1.46 -59.32 26.82
N ALA A 747 1.94 -59.34 25.58
CA ALA A 747 1.47 -58.45 24.54
C ALA A 747 -0.04 -58.51 24.40
N ALA A 748 -0.73 -57.44 24.82
CA ALA A 748 -2.10 -57.20 24.38
C ALA A 748 -2.12 -57.20 22.84
N PRO A 749 -3.15 -57.71 22.20
CA PRO A 749 -3.23 -57.78 20.76
C PRO A 749 -3.26 -56.33 20.19
N VAL A 750 -2.12 -55.92 19.63
CA VAL A 750 -2.05 -54.66 18.90
C VAL A 750 -3.01 -54.79 17.71
N THR A 751 -4.08 -54.02 17.73
CA THR A 751 -5.08 -54.04 16.66
C THR A 751 -4.42 -53.53 15.37
N ALA A 752 -4.44 -54.38 14.36
CA ALA A 752 -3.81 -54.02 13.08
C ALA A 752 -4.78 -53.19 12.23
N VAL A 753 -4.34 -52.05 11.77
CA VAL A 753 -5.06 -51.21 10.82
C VAL A 753 -4.71 -51.58 9.38
N LYS A 754 -5.70 -51.81 8.53
CA LYS A 754 -5.51 -52.07 7.10
C LYS A 754 -5.76 -50.77 6.33
N THR A 755 -4.75 -50.38 5.53
CA THR A 755 -4.83 -49.20 4.68
C THR A 755 -4.17 -49.50 3.30
N LEU A 756 -4.44 -48.63 2.31
CA LEU A 756 -3.76 -48.70 1.01
C LEU A 756 -2.57 -47.75 1.00
N ARG A 757 -1.40 -48.26 0.62
CA ARG A 757 -0.19 -47.48 0.42
C ARG A 757 0.34 -47.75 -0.99
N ASN A 758 0.43 -46.71 -1.84
CA ASN A 758 0.79 -46.85 -3.25
C ASN A 758 -0.06 -47.90 -3.98
N GLY A 759 -1.37 -47.92 -3.72
CA GLY A 759 -2.29 -48.89 -4.32
C GLY A 759 -2.15 -50.34 -3.77
N GLN A 760 -1.29 -50.59 -2.79
CA GLN A 760 -1.09 -51.90 -2.13
C GLN A 760 -1.66 -51.89 -0.72
N LEU A 761 -2.44 -52.91 -0.39
CA LEU A 761 -2.95 -53.10 0.95
C LEU A 761 -1.80 -53.37 1.92
N VAL A 762 -1.67 -52.52 2.93
CA VAL A 762 -0.71 -52.68 4.02
C VAL A 762 -1.40 -52.82 5.36
N ILE A 763 -0.73 -53.46 6.31
CA ILE A 763 -1.22 -53.67 7.66
C ILE A 763 -0.28 -52.92 8.60
N ILE A 764 -0.80 -51.93 9.30
CA ILE A 764 -0.03 -51.18 10.31
C ILE A 764 -0.30 -51.86 11.67
N ARG A 765 0.75 -52.24 12.39
CA ARG A 765 0.69 -52.84 13.70
C ARG A 765 1.71 -52.19 14.62
N GLY A 766 1.26 -51.27 15.47
CA GLY A 766 2.16 -50.39 16.21
C GLY A 766 3.02 -49.56 15.26
N ASN A 767 4.32 -49.53 15.47
CA ASN A 767 5.28 -48.79 14.62
C ASN A 767 5.76 -49.59 13.39
N ALA A 768 5.18 -50.74 13.11
CA ALA A 768 5.60 -51.58 12.00
C ALA A 768 4.52 -51.66 10.90
N VAL A 769 4.96 -51.56 9.66
CA VAL A 769 4.11 -51.68 8.47
C VAL A 769 4.40 -52.99 7.79
N TYR A 770 3.39 -53.76 7.50
CA TYR A 770 3.45 -55.06 6.86
C TYR A 770 2.71 -55.07 5.53
N SER A 771 3.17 -55.82 4.56
CA SER A 771 2.40 -56.08 3.33
C SER A 771 1.13 -56.90 3.65
N ALA A 772 0.21 -56.97 2.70
CA ALA A 772 -0.98 -57.82 2.81
C ALA A 772 -0.66 -59.28 3.07
N SER A 773 0.55 -59.74 2.70
CA SER A 773 1.07 -61.09 2.96
C SER A 773 1.77 -61.23 4.33
N GLY A 774 1.77 -60.18 5.16
CA GLY A 774 2.36 -60.20 6.50
C GLY A 774 3.89 -59.98 6.54
N VAL A 775 4.51 -59.60 5.46
CA VAL A 775 5.94 -59.25 5.44
C VAL A 775 6.13 -57.82 5.94
N ARG A 776 6.99 -57.60 6.93
CA ARG A 776 7.33 -56.25 7.43
C ARG A 776 8.06 -55.47 6.34
N ILE A 777 7.55 -54.28 6.00
CA ILE A 777 8.11 -53.42 4.94
C ILE A 777 8.62 -52.08 5.48
N GLN A 778 8.26 -51.75 6.74
CA GLN A 778 8.78 -50.60 7.47
C GLN A 778 8.76 -50.87 8.98
#